data_98f169b891ea85d3e85ac3c11a64d93b
#
_entry.id   98f169b891ea85d3e85ac3c11a64d93b
#
_cell.length_a   1.000
_cell.length_b   1.000
_cell.length_c   1.000
_cell.angle_alpha   90.00
_cell.angle_beta   90.00
_cell.angle_gamma   90.00
#
_symmetry.space_group_name_H-M   'P 1'
#
loop_
_entity.id
_entity.type
_entity.pdbx_description
1 polymer ?
#
loop_
_entity_poly.entity_id
_entity_poly.type
_entity_poly.pdbx_seq_one_letter_code
_entity_poly.pdbx_strand_id
1 'polypeptide(L)'
;MKTRTALAAIALAVRCALALAQTAANPADFTVGDIRVEGLQRVSEGTVYNYLPVNIGDHLSAQRVREAIRALYATGFFRDVQLRRDGSTLVVVVLERPSIESFEITGNKDIKTEDLQKSLRNVGLATGKTFDRSVLEDVTQYLTDQYFARGKYGVKIDSHVEEEASNRVKIKIEIKEGARAKIRQINIVGTTKFAPKEILQTLELKTPNWLSWYRQDDRYSRESLQGDLEKVRNFYMDRGYANFQLDSTQVAIAPEKEDIFITVNIDEGQVYKVSQIKLAGTFVVPQAQLEQLLLIHPGATFNRKLITSSQELMQNRMGRDGYAFAKVEPVPTADNANHTVSLTFFVDPGNRVYVRNINFSGANRINDEVLRREMRQLEGGWLSNTSLERSKQRIQRLPYVKSVDFETTPVAGSPDLVDVNYKIEEGPASQLSGGVGYSETYKFMLNGSYADADFLGTGERIAINLNGGAFQKVYSVSHTNPYTNIDNLQRTISVTYSDVTQFVSSSSTFSSRTLSFGPTWAYPIAETMYVRAGAAFNSSQLLTNSFSSALQAQQWVRQNGHSYTRLAHQDNTNNEFVFYGTDFKSLEAVAGLDWDTRNRTLFADRGMRQSLSVSITTPGSDVKYWTGNYQFLKYVPLWRTWALSFLDGVDYGAPLGSTTAIPPYRQFYGGGPDSVRGFRESRLGPKDQFGNPYGGNLRITSQNELIFPMPAKWAQTARVSAFFDIGNVFQSGTKLRFFGPDQVTPQDYRFNVHDMKRSFGVAVQWLAPLGLFRFSFGVPLNAKHGDGLTKWGDETEGFQFSVGNAF
;
A
#
# COMPACT_ATOMS: atom_id res chain seq x y z
N MET A 1 -70.28 22.41 74.29
CA MET A 1 -71.21 21.60 73.47
C MET A 1 -71.16 21.89 71.94
N LYS A 2 -70.00 22.42 71.36
CA LYS A 2 -69.88 22.72 69.90
C LYS A 2 -68.86 21.86 69.17
N THR A 3 -68.19 20.93 69.84
CA THR A 3 -67.13 20.05 69.25
C THR A 3 -67.59 18.60 69.02
N ARG A 4 -68.78 18.18 69.48
CA ARG A 4 -69.32 16.83 69.27
C ARG A 4 -70.22 16.66 68.05
N THR A 5 -70.77 17.76 67.52
CA THR A 5 -71.63 17.73 66.34
C THR A 5 -70.87 17.83 65.03
N ALA A 6 -69.60 18.38 65.05
CA ALA A 6 -68.74 18.47 63.84
C ALA A 6 -68.08 17.09 63.46
N LEU A 7 -67.75 16.27 64.48
CA LEU A 7 -67.20 14.94 64.27
C LEU A 7 -68.21 13.90 63.80
N ALA A 8 -69.46 14.04 64.11
CA ALA A 8 -70.58 13.16 63.62
C ALA A 8 -70.91 13.43 62.14
N ALA A 9 -70.88 14.69 61.67
CA ALA A 9 -71.07 15.09 60.29
C ALA A 9 -69.95 14.65 59.36
N ILE A 10 -68.72 14.71 59.84
CA ILE A 10 -67.56 14.24 59.07
C ILE A 10 -67.53 12.70 59.00
N ALA A 11 -67.92 12.01 60.03
CA ALA A 11 -68.08 10.53 60.02
C ALA A 11 -69.20 10.01 59.11
N LEU A 12 -70.32 10.76 58.95
CA LEU A 12 -71.40 10.42 58.05
C LEU A 12 -71.02 10.72 56.57
N ALA A 13 -70.28 11.82 56.31
CA ALA A 13 -69.82 12.17 54.98
C ALA A 13 -68.73 11.22 54.48
N VAL A 14 -67.90 10.71 55.37
CA VAL A 14 -66.84 9.68 54.98
C VAL A 14 -67.50 8.33 54.75
N ARG A 15 -68.61 7.97 55.42
CA ARG A 15 -69.37 6.73 55.15
C ARG A 15 -70.20 6.81 53.88
N CYS A 16 -70.72 7.97 53.48
CA CYS A 16 -71.37 8.11 52.20
C CYS A 16 -70.38 8.15 51.02
N ALA A 17 -69.21 8.71 51.22
CA ALA A 17 -68.17 8.68 50.22
C ALA A 17 -67.54 7.28 49.97
N LEU A 18 -67.47 6.46 51.04
CA LEU A 18 -67.06 5.04 50.97
C LEU A 18 -68.11 4.08 50.41
N ALA A 19 -69.36 4.42 50.53
CA ALA A 19 -70.50 3.61 49.95
C ALA A 19 -70.71 3.92 48.45
N LEU A 20 -70.28 5.08 47.94
CA LEU A 20 -70.30 5.45 46.52
C LEU A 20 -69.07 4.95 45.75
N ALA A 21 -68.03 4.48 46.44
CA ALA A 21 -66.83 3.94 45.86
C ALA A 21 -66.90 2.43 45.60
N GLN A 22 -68.01 1.77 45.93
CA GLN A 22 -68.12 0.29 45.84
C GLN A 22 -68.96 -0.23 44.69
N THR A 23 -69.28 0.56 43.70
CA THR A 23 -70.01 0.11 42.49
C THR A 23 -69.39 0.72 41.20
N ALA A 24 -68.08 0.91 41.12
CA ALA A 24 -67.43 0.93 39.83
C ALA A 24 -67.14 -0.51 39.47
N ALA A 25 -68.07 -1.22 38.74
CA ALA A 25 -67.74 -2.46 38.07
C ALA A 25 -66.44 -2.29 37.30
N ASN A 26 -65.52 -3.17 37.65
CA ASN A 26 -64.16 -3.14 37.00
C ASN A 26 -64.41 -3.37 35.51
N PRO A 27 -64.23 -2.40 34.59
CA PRO A 27 -64.61 -2.52 33.19
C PRO A 27 -63.82 -3.56 32.40
N ALA A 28 -62.93 -4.27 33.07
CA ALA A 28 -61.99 -5.19 32.50
C ALA A 28 -62.31 -6.69 32.59
N ASP A 29 -63.50 -7.06 33.15
CA ASP A 29 -63.81 -8.46 33.41
C ASP A 29 -65.01 -8.88 32.50
N PHE A 30 -64.71 -9.35 31.29
CA PHE A 30 -65.66 -9.81 30.32
C PHE A 30 -65.09 -10.87 29.39
N THR A 31 -65.97 -11.70 28.77
CA THR A 31 -65.50 -12.64 27.72
C THR A 31 -65.55 -11.94 26.38
N VAL A 32 -64.39 -12.01 25.68
CA VAL A 32 -64.22 -11.37 24.38
C VAL A 32 -65.02 -12.12 23.31
N GLY A 33 -66.06 -11.48 22.77
CA GLY A 33 -66.83 -12.04 21.68
C GLY A 33 -66.31 -11.69 20.30
N ASP A 34 -65.61 -10.57 20.19
CA ASP A 34 -65.01 -10.09 18.95
C ASP A 34 -63.89 -9.14 19.27
N ILE A 35 -62.93 -8.97 18.31
CA ILE A 35 -61.77 -8.04 18.44
C ILE A 35 -61.77 -7.12 17.23
N ARG A 36 -61.80 -5.79 17.45
CA ARG A 36 -61.78 -4.78 16.42
C ARG A 36 -60.56 -3.88 16.68
N VAL A 37 -59.80 -3.58 15.64
CA VAL A 37 -58.64 -2.68 15.73
C VAL A 37 -58.95 -1.34 15.06
N GLU A 38 -58.71 -0.24 15.75
CA GLU A 38 -58.92 1.11 15.23
C GLU A 38 -57.62 1.92 15.31
N GLY A 39 -57.44 2.84 14.34
CA GLY A 39 -56.31 3.73 14.29
C GLY A 39 -55.10 3.24 13.47
N LEU A 40 -55.23 2.09 12.79
CA LEU A 40 -54.23 1.58 11.88
C LEU A 40 -54.12 2.43 10.62
N GLN A 41 -52.89 2.66 10.16
CA GLN A 41 -52.60 3.37 8.90
C GLN A 41 -51.72 2.53 7.96
N ARG A 42 -50.74 1.86 8.48
CA ARG A 42 -49.72 1.06 7.74
C ARG A 42 -49.59 -0.37 8.24
N VAL A 43 -49.70 -0.55 9.54
CA VAL A 43 -49.62 -1.88 10.16
C VAL A 43 -50.92 -2.62 9.83
N SER A 44 -50.80 -3.88 9.39
CA SER A 44 -52.01 -4.70 9.13
C SER A 44 -52.69 -5.15 10.42
N GLU A 45 -54.01 -5.31 10.40
CA GLU A 45 -54.74 -5.87 11.54
C GLU A 45 -54.19 -7.24 11.96
N GLY A 46 -53.79 -8.07 10.99
CA GLY A 46 -53.17 -9.38 11.24
C GLY A 46 -51.88 -9.28 12.05
N THR A 47 -51.09 -8.20 11.86
CA THR A 47 -49.91 -7.95 12.70
C THR A 47 -50.31 -7.68 14.16
N VAL A 48 -51.37 -6.88 14.37
CA VAL A 48 -51.86 -6.61 15.75
C VAL A 48 -52.33 -7.90 16.39
N TYR A 49 -53.11 -8.72 15.68
CA TYR A 49 -53.61 -10.03 16.19
C TYR A 49 -52.45 -10.99 16.53
N ASN A 50 -51.40 -11.03 15.76
CA ASN A 50 -50.24 -11.90 16.04
C ASN A 50 -49.50 -11.57 17.34
N TYR A 51 -49.50 -10.31 17.75
CA TYR A 51 -48.83 -9.85 18.97
C TYR A 51 -49.79 -9.62 20.14
N LEU A 52 -51.11 -9.69 19.92
CA LEU A 52 -52.10 -9.53 20.97
C LEU A 52 -52.29 -10.87 21.69
N PRO A 53 -51.93 -11.00 22.98
CA PRO A 53 -52.07 -12.26 23.72
C PRO A 53 -53.48 -12.50 24.21
N VAL A 54 -54.49 -12.17 23.39
CA VAL A 54 -55.94 -12.29 23.66
C VAL A 54 -56.64 -12.78 22.43
N ASN A 55 -57.44 -13.86 22.56
CA ASN A 55 -58.26 -14.45 21.50
C ASN A 55 -59.75 -14.28 21.76
N ILE A 56 -60.57 -14.44 20.71
CA ILE A 56 -62.02 -14.51 20.84
C ILE A 56 -62.37 -15.72 21.71
N GLY A 57 -63.18 -15.53 22.71
CA GLY A 57 -63.53 -16.52 23.72
C GLY A 57 -62.77 -16.43 25.03
N ASP A 58 -61.67 -15.69 25.04
CA ASP A 58 -60.88 -15.50 26.26
C ASP A 58 -61.60 -14.60 27.29
N HIS A 59 -61.37 -14.92 28.56
CA HIS A 59 -61.82 -14.04 29.68
C HIS A 59 -60.79 -12.95 29.92
N LEU A 60 -61.15 -11.68 29.72
CA LEU A 60 -60.29 -10.55 29.82
C LEU A 60 -60.30 -9.98 31.26
N SER A 61 -59.23 -10.19 31.99
CA SER A 61 -58.94 -9.61 33.31
C SER A 61 -58.07 -8.34 33.21
N ALA A 62 -58.06 -7.50 34.25
CA ALA A 62 -57.21 -6.31 34.32
C ALA A 62 -55.71 -6.64 34.18
N GLN A 63 -55.28 -7.85 34.53
CA GLN A 63 -53.93 -8.31 34.32
C GLN A 63 -53.65 -8.60 32.85
N ARG A 64 -54.53 -9.33 32.14
CA ARG A 64 -54.44 -9.62 30.73
C ARG A 64 -54.48 -8.36 29.88
N VAL A 65 -55.27 -7.35 30.27
CA VAL A 65 -55.26 -6.02 29.62
C VAL A 65 -53.86 -5.38 29.69
N ARG A 66 -53.22 -5.40 30.86
CA ARG A 66 -51.86 -4.86 31.01
C ARG A 66 -50.83 -5.64 30.18
N GLU A 67 -50.97 -6.98 30.15
CA GLU A 67 -50.09 -7.84 29.34
C GLU A 67 -50.29 -7.57 27.85
N ALA A 68 -51.53 -7.42 27.39
CA ALA A 68 -51.85 -7.10 26.01
C ALA A 68 -51.32 -5.72 25.58
N ILE A 69 -51.48 -4.69 26.42
CA ILE A 69 -50.93 -3.38 26.17
C ILE A 69 -49.38 -3.45 26.11
N ARG A 70 -48.74 -4.15 27.05
CA ARG A 70 -47.26 -4.30 27.06
C ARG A 70 -46.77 -5.05 25.84
N ALA A 71 -47.45 -6.11 25.41
CA ALA A 71 -47.06 -6.89 24.25
C ALA A 71 -47.12 -6.05 22.97
N LEU A 72 -48.15 -5.25 22.78
CA LEU A 72 -48.26 -4.35 21.64
C LEU A 72 -47.23 -3.21 21.70
N TYR A 73 -46.99 -2.61 22.86
CA TYR A 73 -45.89 -1.61 23.01
C TYR A 73 -44.53 -2.20 22.74
N ALA A 74 -44.28 -3.45 23.16
CA ALA A 74 -42.98 -4.12 22.96
C ALA A 74 -42.65 -4.35 21.48
N THR A 75 -43.66 -4.33 20.58
CA THR A 75 -43.44 -4.42 19.13
C THR A 75 -42.71 -3.19 18.56
N GLY A 76 -42.76 -2.06 19.26
CA GLY A 76 -42.22 -0.80 18.81
C GLY A 76 -43.00 -0.11 17.67
N PHE A 77 -44.12 -0.69 17.21
CA PHE A 77 -44.93 -0.10 16.13
C PHE A 77 -45.83 1.04 16.58
N PHE A 78 -46.21 1.06 17.87
CA PHE A 78 -47.25 1.94 18.37
C PHE A 78 -46.65 3.00 19.33
N ARG A 79 -47.16 4.23 19.19
CA ARG A 79 -46.88 5.34 20.10
C ARG A 79 -47.85 5.33 21.29
N ASP A 80 -49.11 4.91 21.04
CA ASP A 80 -50.12 4.74 22.07
C ASP A 80 -51.01 3.52 21.78
N VAL A 81 -51.39 2.80 22.82
CA VAL A 81 -52.25 1.62 22.77
C VAL A 81 -53.28 1.74 23.88
N GLN A 82 -54.55 1.77 23.50
CA GLN A 82 -55.69 1.77 24.43
C GLN A 82 -56.60 0.59 24.11
N LEU A 83 -56.99 -0.12 25.15
CA LEU A 83 -58.00 -1.18 25.06
C LEU A 83 -59.30 -0.62 25.61
N ARG A 84 -60.36 -0.65 24.77
CA ARG A 84 -61.75 -0.21 25.12
C ARG A 84 -62.68 -1.38 24.99
N ARG A 85 -63.77 -1.35 25.72
CA ARG A 85 -64.85 -2.35 25.67
C ARG A 85 -66.05 -1.71 24.98
N ASP A 86 -66.59 -2.38 23.98
CA ASP A 86 -67.86 -2.03 23.30
C ASP A 86 -68.75 -3.29 23.32
N GLY A 87 -69.63 -3.40 24.35
CA GLY A 87 -70.42 -4.60 24.58
C GLY A 87 -69.53 -5.84 24.86
N SER A 88 -69.54 -6.84 23.98
CA SER A 88 -68.70 -8.02 24.01
C SER A 88 -67.42 -7.88 23.09
N THR A 89 -67.34 -6.77 22.39
CA THR A 89 -66.20 -6.52 21.49
C THR A 89 -65.01 -5.82 22.23
N LEU A 90 -63.80 -6.35 22.07
CA LEU A 90 -62.60 -5.69 22.51
C LEU A 90 -62.12 -4.75 21.40
N VAL A 91 -62.16 -3.44 21.62
CA VAL A 91 -61.66 -2.44 20.69
C VAL A 91 -60.23 -2.07 21.05
N VAL A 92 -59.27 -2.41 20.20
CA VAL A 92 -57.86 -2.08 20.32
C VAL A 92 -57.60 -0.78 19.54
N VAL A 93 -57.52 0.34 20.26
CA VAL A 93 -57.24 1.63 19.63
C VAL A 93 -55.75 1.84 19.68
N VAL A 94 -55.15 1.98 18.52
CA VAL A 94 -53.68 2.16 18.40
C VAL A 94 -53.36 3.48 17.70
N LEU A 95 -52.25 4.09 18.11
CA LEU A 95 -51.66 5.22 17.42
C LEU A 95 -50.30 4.74 16.92
N GLU A 96 -50.16 4.56 15.61
CA GLU A 96 -48.94 4.08 15.02
C GLU A 96 -47.78 5.10 15.16
N ARG A 97 -46.56 4.59 15.41
CA ARG A 97 -45.35 5.39 15.21
C ARG A 97 -45.12 5.63 13.74
N PRO A 98 -44.75 6.82 13.31
CA PRO A 98 -44.41 7.07 11.90
C PRO A 98 -43.20 6.23 11.47
N SER A 99 -43.11 5.94 10.20
CA SER A 99 -41.91 5.28 9.65
C SER A 99 -40.98 6.31 9.01
N ILE A 100 -39.70 5.98 9.02
CA ILE A 100 -38.66 6.79 8.37
C ILE A 100 -38.75 6.56 6.86
N GLU A 101 -39.14 7.60 6.11
CA GLU A 101 -39.14 7.58 4.64
C GLU A 101 -37.73 7.75 4.09
N SER A 102 -37.04 8.77 4.58
CA SER A 102 -35.66 9.04 4.22
C SER A 102 -34.96 9.82 5.33
N PHE A 103 -33.63 9.77 5.33
CA PHE A 103 -32.82 10.66 6.15
C PHE A 103 -31.71 11.29 5.30
N GLU A 104 -31.49 12.56 5.51
CA GLU A 104 -30.51 13.38 4.83
C GLU A 104 -29.50 13.90 5.84
N ILE A 105 -28.20 13.71 5.56
CA ILE A 105 -27.11 14.23 6.39
C ILE A 105 -26.37 15.27 5.57
N THR A 106 -26.21 16.46 6.12
CA THR A 106 -25.55 17.58 5.46
C THR A 106 -24.48 18.21 6.37
N GLY A 107 -23.46 18.83 5.74
CA GLY A 107 -22.43 19.55 6.48
C GLY A 107 -21.25 18.68 6.99
N ASN A 108 -21.31 17.37 6.84
CA ASN A 108 -20.25 16.44 7.22
C ASN A 108 -19.13 16.42 6.15
N LYS A 109 -17.98 16.97 6.49
CA LYS A 109 -16.79 17.03 5.61
C LYS A 109 -15.69 16.05 6.02
N ASP A 110 -15.55 15.80 7.33
CA ASP A 110 -14.49 14.94 7.89
C ASP A 110 -14.87 13.45 7.89
N ILE A 111 -16.15 13.13 7.95
CA ILE A 111 -16.66 11.75 7.94
C ILE A 111 -17.51 11.58 6.70
N LYS A 112 -17.24 10.56 5.90
CA LYS A 112 -18.00 10.26 4.69
C LYS A 112 -19.46 9.93 5.03
N THR A 113 -20.37 10.39 4.20
CA THR A 113 -21.82 10.17 4.40
C THR A 113 -22.17 8.69 4.44
N GLU A 114 -21.50 7.85 3.62
CA GLU A 114 -21.72 6.41 3.59
C GLU A 114 -21.36 5.74 4.93
N ASP A 115 -20.26 6.17 5.56
CA ASP A 115 -19.80 5.64 6.85
C ASP A 115 -20.76 6.05 7.98
N LEU A 116 -21.24 7.28 7.95
CA LEU A 116 -22.26 7.76 8.88
C LEU A 116 -23.57 6.98 8.71
N GLN A 117 -24.05 6.82 7.49
CA GLN A 117 -25.28 6.04 7.21
C GLN A 117 -25.16 4.59 7.67
N LYS A 118 -24.00 3.96 7.49
CA LYS A 118 -23.76 2.60 7.96
C LYS A 118 -23.80 2.52 9.49
N SER A 119 -23.20 3.48 10.16
CA SER A 119 -23.22 3.57 11.63
C SER A 119 -24.64 3.81 12.16
N LEU A 120 -25.41 4.69 11.52
CA LEU A 120 -26.79 4.99 11.90
C LEU A 120 -27.71 3.78 11.79
N ARG A 121 -27.52 2.95 10.76
CA ARG A 121 -28.29 1.68 10.61
C ARG A 121 -28.06 0.73 11.79
N ASN A 122 -26.83 0.68 12.29
CA ASN A 122 -26.47 -0.18 13.43
C ASN A 122 -27.13 0.28 14.74
N VAL A 123 -27.39 1.57 14.89
CA VAL A 123 -28.07 2.17 16.06
C VAL A 123 -29.59 2.15 15.91
N GLY A 124 -30.11 1.66 14.78
CA GLY A 124 -31.54 1.51 14.57
C GLY A 124 -32.20 2.58 13.69
N LEU A 125 -31.49 3.59 13.22
CA LEU A 125 -31.99 4.62 12.31
C LEU A 125 -31.81 4.17 10.86
N ALA A 126 -32.84 3.61 10.26
CA ALA A 126 -32.83 3.15 8.87
C ALA A 126 -34.17 3.43 8.17
N THR A 127 -34.10 3.67 6.86
CA THR A 127 -35.32 3.83 6.02
C THR A 127 -36.23 2.61 6.15
N GLY A 128 -37.52 2.85 6.32
CA GLY A 128 -38.54 1.82 6.51
C GLY A 128 -38.74 1.34 7.96
N LYS A 129 -37.84 1.69 8.89
CA LYS A 129 -38.01 1.42 10.33
C LYS A 129 -38.98 2.42 10.98
N THR A 130 -39.57 2.04 12.11
CA THR A 130 -40.36 2.92 12.93
C THR A 130 -39.52 4.01 13.55
N PHE A 131 -39.98 5.24 13.51
CA PHE A 131 -39.31 6.39 14.10
C PHE A 131 -39.58 6.47 15.59
N ASP A 132 -38.52 6.59 16.37
CA ASP A 132 -38.58 6.91 17.80
C ASP A 132 -37.67 8.12 18.06
N ARG A 133 -38.20 9.09 18.77
CA ARG A 133 -37.47 10.33 19.10
C ARG A 133 -36.29 10.08 19.99
N SER A 134 -36.38 9.11 20.92
CA SER A 134 -35.22 8.74 21.76
C SER A 134 -34.06 8.19 20.95
N VAL A 135 -34.36 7.37 19.93
CA VAL A 135 -33.30 6.86 19.00
C VAL A 135 -32.62 8.00 18.26
N LEU A 136 -33.35 9.05 17.86
CA LEU A 136 -32.75 10.21 17.22
C LEU A 136 -31.83 11.01 18.17
N GLU A 137 -32.21 11.13 19.45
CA GLU A 137 -31.41 11.74 20.50
C GLU A 137 -30.12 10.92 20.74
N ASP A 138 -30.23 9.61 20.86
CA ASP A 138 -29.09 8.69 21.01
C ASP A 138 -28.15 8.78 19.81
N VAL A 139 -28.68 8.85 18.59
CA VAL A 139 -27.94 9.06 17.35
C VAL A 139 -27.19 10.41 17.38
N THR A 140 -27.86 11.48 17.80
CA THR A 140 -27.23 12.81 17.88
C THR A 140 -26.06 12.81 18.88
N GLN A 141 -26.25 12.14 20.02
CA GLN A 141 -25.17 11.96 20.99
C GLN A 141 -24.03 11.12 20.43
N TYR A 142 -24.35 9.98 19.80
CA TYR A 142 -23.35 9.12 19.16
C TYR A 142 -22.53 9.85 18.11
N LEU A 143 -23.19 10.63 17.24
CA LEU A 143 -22.50 11.45 16.24
C LEU A 143 -21.61 12.51 16.90
N THR A 144 -22.10 13.15 17.97
CA THR A 144 -21.32 14.13 18.73
C THR A 144 -20.05 13.49 19.30
N ASP A 145 -20.17 12.28 19.88
CA ASP A 145 -19.01 11.54 20.41
C ASP A 145 -18.01 11.15 19.31
N GLN A 146 -18.49 10.80 18.12
CA GLN A 146 -17.65 10.50 16.96
C GLN A 146 -16.84 11.74 16.50
N TYR A 147 -17.42 12.92 16.53
CA TYR A 147 -16.74 14.18 16.23
C TYR A 147 -15.78 14.60 17.36
N PHE A 148 -16.17 14.37 18.62
CA PHE A 148 -15.29 14.61 19.77
C PHE A 148 -14.05 13.72 19.74
N ALA A 149 -14.21 12.45 19.40
CA ALA A 149 -13.07 11.53 19.22
C ALA A 149 -12.08 12.04 18.16
N ARG A 150 -12.56 12.79 17.17
CA ARG A 150 -11.74 13.44 16.14
C ARG A 150 -11.25 14.85 16.47
N GLY A 151 -11.50 15.29 17.72
CA GLY A 151 -11.06 16.60 18.21
C GLY A 151 -11.93 17.79 17.77
N LYS A 152 -13.15 17.54 17.31
CA LYS A 152 -14.10 18.62 16.93
C LYS A 152 -15.10 18.90 18.04
N TYR A 153 -14.62 19.52 19.12
CA TYR A 153 -15.42 19.81 20.32
C TYR A 153 -16.47 20.93 20.11
N GLY A 154 -16.31 21.71 19.04
CA GLY A 154 -17.26 22.75 18.64
C GLY A 154 -18.38 22.26 17.74
N VAL A 155 -18.50 20.94 17.48
CA VAL A 155 -19.55 20.39 16.64
C VAL A 155 -20.93 20.73 17.19
N LYS A 156 -21.83 21.12 16.30
CA LYS A 156 -23.27 21.29 16.57
C LYS A 156 -24.01 20.41 15.57
N ILE A 157 -24.93 19.61 16.09
CA ILE A 157 -25.74 18.69 15.31
C ILE A 157 -27.20 19.04 15.55
N ASP A 158 -27.83 19.60 14.56
CA ASP A 158 -29.22 19.98 14.57
C ASP A 158 -30.02 18.91 13.80
N SER A 159 -31.01 18.29 14.46
CA SER A 159 -31.86 17.29 13.84
C SER A 159 -33.29 17.82 13.70
N HIS A 160 -33.81 17.78 12.49
CA HIS A 160 -35.16 18.22 12.17
C HIS A 160 -35.98 17.03 11.63
N VAL A 161 -37.18 16.88 12.14
CA VAL A 161 -38.13 15.86 11.72
C VAL A 161 -39.30 16.54 11.02
N GLU A 162 -39.46 16.23 9.74
CA GLU A 162 -40.57 16.71 8.91
C GLU A 162 -41.60 15.59 8.78
N GLU A 163 -42.87 15.85 9.14
CA GLU A 163 -43.94 14.91 8.97
C GLU A 163 -44.40 14.88 7.51
N GLU A 164 -44.52 13.70 6.95
CA GLU A 164 -44.97 13.44 5.57
C GLU A 164 -46.33 12.70 5.56
N ALA A 165 -47.01 12.71 4.43
CA ALA A 165 -48.25 12.01 4.23
C ALA A 165 -48.10 10.49 4.55
N SER A 166 -49.21 9.86 4.97
CA SER A 166 -49.28 8.42 5.27
C SER A 166 -48.40 7.97 6.45
N ASN A 167 -48.39 8.76 7.53
CA ASN A 167 -47.68 8.47 8.78
C ASN A 167 -46.19 8.16 8.55
N ARG A 168 -45.51 9.01 7.78
CA ARG A 168 -44.07 8.93 7.50
C ARG A 168 -43.37 10.18 7.99
N VAL A 169 -42.05 10.05 8.22
CA VAL A 169 -41.19 11.17 8.58
C VAL A 169 -39.95 11.20 7.74
N LYS A 170 -39.53 12.39 7.36
CA LYS A 170 -38.23 12.68 6.79
C LYS A 170 -37.35 13.32 7.87
N ILE A 171 -36.14 12.79 8.05
CA ILE A 171 -35.22 13.26 9.09
C ILE A 171 -34.06 13.99 8.38
N LYS A 172 -33.86 15.26 8.76
CA LYS A 172 -32.69 16.04 8.32
C LYS A 172 -31.75 16.24 9.49
N ILE A 173 -30.49 15.86 9.30
CA ILE A 173 -29.41 16.02 10.27
C ILE A 173 -28.41 17.00 9.68
N GLU A 174 -28.38 18.21 10.21
CA GLU A 174 -27.44 19.25 9.81
C GLU A 174 -26.26 19.27 10.79
N ILE A 175 -25.04 19.04 10.27
CA ILE A 175 -23.83 18.98 11.03
C ILE A 175 -22.99 20.23 10.76
N LYS A 176 -22.75 21.01 11.79
CA LYS A 176 -21.80 22.12 11.80
C LYS A 176 -20.57 21.65 12.55
N GLU A 177 -19.60 21.12 11.80
CA GLU A 177 -18.46 20.41 12.41
C GLU A 177 -17.57 21.28 13.32
N GLY A 178 -17.53 22.58 13.09
CA GLY A 178 -16.59 23.47 13.79
C GLY A 178 -15.12 23.27 13.36
N ALA A 179 -14.23 24.03 13.97
CA ALA A 179 -12.80 23.84 13.82
C ALA A 179 -12.33 22.60 14.60
N ARG A 180 -11.24 21.97 14.13
CA ARG A 180 -10.59 20.91 14.91
C ARG A 180 -9.70 21.55 15.95
N ALA A 181 -9.86 21.14 17.20
CA ALA A 181 -9.09 21.67 18.32
C ALA A 181 -7.59 21.35 18.16
N LYS A 182 -6.76 22.36 18.41
CA LYS A 182 -5.30 22.28 18.33
C LYS A 182 -4.69 22.21 19.73
N ILE A 183 -3.61 21.49 19.82
CA ILE A 183 -2.86 21.37 21.08
C ILE A 183 -2.04 22.64 21.27
N ARG A 184 -2.50 23.52 22.15
CA ARG A 184 -1.80 24.77 22.44
C ARG A 184 -0.55 24.54 23.30
N GLN A 185 -0.64 23.62 24.25
CA GLN A 185 0.45 23.31 25.16
C GLN A 185 0.37 21.87 25.68
N ILE A 186 1.53 21.23 25.79
CA ILE A 186 1.70 19.96 26.50
C ILE A 186 2.68 20.19 27.61
N ASN A 187 2.21 20.02 28.87
CA ASN A 187 3.02 20.12 30.07
C ASN A 187 3.27 18.72 30.63
N ILE A 188 4.51 18.41 30.94
CA ILE A 188 4.89 17.22 31.70
C ILE A 188 5.44 17.69 33.01
N VAL A 189 4.75 17.37 34.10
CA VAL A 189 5.07 17.79 35.48
C VAL A 189 5.62 16.59 36.22
N GLY A 190 6.66 16.80 37.03
CA GLY A 190 7.34 15.75 37.78
C GLY A 190 8.66 15.31 37.16
N THR A 191 9.04 15.87 35.99
CA THR A 191 10.34 15.57 35.36
C THR A 191 11.48 16.23 36.14
N THR A 192 12.47 15.47 36.53
CA THR A 192 13.69 15.96 37.22
C THR A 192 14.98 15.54 36.52
N LYS A 193 14.97 14.40 35.84
CA LYS A 193 16.15 13.77 35.21
C LYS A 193 16.28 14.04 33.72
N PHE A 194 15.15 14.21 33.05
CA PHE A 194 15.11 14.50 31.61
C PHE A 194 14.48 15.85 31.33
N ALA A 195 15.02 16.55 30.36
CA ALA A 195 14.39 17.79 29.93
C ALA A 195 13.01 17.48 29.32
N PRO A 196 11.93 18.21 29.66
CA PRO A 196 10.60 17.99 29.06
C PRO A 196 10.62 17.91 27.53
N LYS A 197 11.50 18.65 26.89
CA LYS A 197 11.70 18.69 25.45
C LYS A 197 12.11 17.32 24.87
N GLU A 198 12.90 16.52 25.57
CA GLU A 198 13.33 15.20 25.14
C GLU A 198 12.14 14.23 25.10
N ILE A 199 11.29 14.29 26.11
CA ILE A 199 10.09 13.46 26.19
C ILE A 199 9.08 13.91 25.13
N LEU A 200 8.85 15.21 24.99
CA LEU A 200 7.95 15.77 23.98
C LEU A 200 8.36 15.44 22.54
N GLN A 201 9.65 15.21 22.27
CA GLN A 201 10.12 14.77 20.95
C GLN A 201 9.64 13.37 20.58
N THR A 202 9.38 12.50 21.56
CA THR A 202 8.92 11.11 21.34
C THR A 202 7.44 11.00 21.03
N LEU A 203 6.66 12.04 21.39
CA LEU A 203 5.21 12.08 21.20
C LEU A 203 4.86 12.30 19.72
N GLU A 204 3.71 11.78 19.31
CA GLU A 204 3.08 12.11 18.02
C GLU A 204 2.41 13.47 18.06
N LEU A 205 1.69 13.73 19.17
CA LEU A 205 1.02 15.01 19.42
C LEU A 205 2.05 16.10 19.72
N LYS A 206 1.94 17.24 19.03
CA LYS A 206 2.88 18.36 19.17
C LYS A 206 2.15 19.69 19.25
N THR A 207 2.81 20.66 19.84
CA THR A 207 2.35 22.05 19.75
C THR A 207 2.53 22.59 18.34
N PRO A 208 1.69 23.55 17.88
CA PRO A 208 1.75 24.11 16.54
C PRO A 208 3.14 24.64 16.20
N ASN A 209 3.63 24.25 15.04
CA ASN A 209 4.88 24.72 14.45
C ASN A 209 4.66 25.04 12.97
N TRP A 210 5.65 25.66 12.30
CA TRP A 210 5.54 26.06 10.90
C TRP A 210 5.25 24.92 9.91
N LEU A 211 5.46 23.64 10.31
CA LEU A 211 5.15 22.44 9.53
C LEU A 211 3.81 21.79 9.93
N SER A 212 3.15 22.23 10.98
CA SER A 212 1.93 21.60 11.49
C SER A 212 0.75 21.73 10.54
N TRP A 213 0.70 22.80 9.70
CA TRP A 213 -0.26 22.90 8.62
C TRP A 213 -0.22 21.70 7.65
N TYR A 214 0.94 21.10 7.52
CA TYR A 214 1.18 19.96 6.65
C TYR A 214 1.10 18.61 7.41
N ARG A 215 1.77 18.49 8.58
CA ARG A 215 1.86 17.25 9.38
C ARG A 215 0.59 16.93 10.15
N GLN A 216 -0.19 17.97 10.49
CA GLN A 216 -1.40 17.86 11.32
C GLN A 216 -1.14 17.22 12.70
N ASP A 217 0.08 17.30 13.18
CA ASP A 217 0.56 16.75 14.46
C ASP A 217 0.14 17.61 15.67
N ASP A 218 -0.45 18.78 15.41
CA ASP A 218 -1.06 19.69 16.38
C ASP A 218 -2.54 19.38 16.67
N ARG A 219 -3.10 18.34 16.04
CA ARG A 219 -4.51 17.99 16.17
C ARG A 219 -4.70 16.92 17.25
N TYR A 220 -5.56 17.22 18.21
CA TYR A 220 -5.83 16.31 19.31
C TYR A 220 -6.74 15.14 18.89
N SER A 221 -6.41 13.94 19.33
CA SER A 221 -7.32 12.80 19.42
C SER A 221 -7.07 12.01 20.72
N ARG A 222 -8.10 11.38 21.27
CA ARG A 222 -7.99 10.59 22.49
C ARG A 222 -7.09 9.37 22.29
N GLU A 223 -7.20 8.70 21.15
CA GLU A 223 -6.37 7.55 20.81
C GLU A 223 -4.88 7.93 20.70
N SER A 224 -4.58 9.05 20.03
CA SER A 224 -3.20 9.54 19.93
C SER A 224 -2.62 9.90 21.29
N LEU A 225 -3.43 10.49 22.18
CA LEU A 225 -2.98 10.80 23.55
C LEU A 225 -2.68 9.51 24.33
N GLN A 226 -3.55 8.49 24.27
CA GLN A 226 -3.30 7.21 24.91
C GLN A 226 -2.02 6.54 24.38
N GLY A 227 -1.81 6.56 23.06
CA GLY A 227 -0.57 6.08 22.45
C GLY A 227 0.66 6.87 22.94
N ASP A 228 0.54 8.17 23.09
CA ASP A 228 1.64 9.01 23.57
C ASP A 228 1.93 8.81 25.06
N LEU A 229 0.92 8.57 25.89
CA LEU A 229 1.14 8.21 27.31
C LEU A 229 1.90 6.88 27.45
N GLU A 230 1.60 5.89 26.61
CA GLU A 230 2.40 4.65 26.56
C GLU A 230 3.83 4.89 26.05
N LYS A 231 4.04 5.82 25.11
CA LYS A 231 5.40 6.22 24.70
C LYS A 231 6.16 6.89 25.84
N VAL A 232 5.51 7.73 26.64
CA VAL A 232 6.13 8.33 27.85
C VAL A 232 6.53 7.22 28.82
N ARG A 233 5.64 6.28 29.13
CA ARG A 233 5.93 5.13 29.97
C ARG A 233 7.12 4.32 29.45
N ASN A 234 7.11 3.98 28.17
CA ASN A 234 8.19 3.22 27.53
C ASN A 234 9.51 4.01 27.54
N PHE A 235 9.46 5.34 27.34
CA PHE A 235 10.64 6.20 27.38
C PHE A 235 11.40 6.05 28.69
N TYR A 236 10.68 6.04 29.83
CA TYR A 236 11.28 5.88 31.15
C TYR A 236 11.66 4.43 31.44
N MET A 237 10.77 3.47 31.18
CA MET A 237 11.03 2.05 31.45
C MET A 237 12.16 1.46 30.58
N ASP A 238 12.39 2.01 29.40
CA ASP A 238 13.54 1.63 28.56
C ASP A 238 14.87 2.23 29.02
N ARG A 239 14.83 3.19 29.96
CA ARG A 239 16.00 3.87 30.54
C ARG A 239 16.27 3.51 31.97
N GLY A 240 15.59 2.52 32.52
CA GLY A 240 15.84 1.96 33.83
C GLY A 240 14.82 2.31 34.90
N TYR A 241 13.86 3.15 34.63
CA TYR A 241 12.89 3.59 35.62
C TYR A 241 11.75 2.56 35.78
N ALA A 242 12.06 1.43 36.44
CA ALA A 242 11.12 0.29 36.54
C ALA A 242 9.84 0.64 37.32
N ASN A 243 9.92 1.60 38.26
CA ASN A 243 8.82 2.07 39.11
C ASN A 243 8.17 3.34 38.57
N PHE A 244 8.38 3.70 37.30
CA PHE A 244 7.74 4.84 36.67
C PHE A 244 6.21 4.76 36.74
N GLN A 245 5.57 5.84 37.19
CA GLN A 245 4.11 5.95 37.26
C GLN A 245 3.60 7.19 36.55
N LEU A 246 2.43 7.06 35.97
CA LEU A 246 1.62 8.15 35.43
C LEU A 246 0.54 8.45 36.49
N ASP A 247 0.72 9.52 37.24
CA ASP A 247 -0.17 9.87 38.35
C ASP A 247 -1.54 10.36 37.83
N SER A 248 -1.51 11.30 36.91
CA SER A 248 -2.75 11.81 36.32
C SER A 248 -2.49 12.44 34.94
N THR A 249 -3.53 12.46 34.12
CA THR A 249 -3.55 13.18 32.85
C THR A 249 -4.77 14.07 32.78
N GLN A 250 -4.57 15.37 32.64
CA GLN A 250 -5.61 16.38 32.55
C GLN A 250 -5.63 16.97 31.13
N VAL A 251 -6.81 17.02 30.54
CA VAL A 251 -7.05 17.65 29.24
C VAL A 251 -8.04 18.78 29.46
N ALA A 252 -7.60 20.01 29.35
CA ALA A 252 -8.43 21.20 29.44
C ALA A 252 -8.70 21.73 28.03
N ILE A 253 -9.97 22.04 27.76
CA ILE A 253 -10.44 22.60 26.49
C ILE A 253 -10.76 24.05 26.75
N ALA A 254 -10.25 24.96 25.94
CA ALA A 254 -10.57 26.38 26.00
C ALA A 254 -12.07 26.65 25.78
N PRO A 255 -12.63 27.75 26.28
CA PRO A 255 -14.04 28.09 26.12
C PRO A 255 -14.49 28.13 24.65
N GLU A 256 -13.60 28.55 23.75
CA GLU A 256 -13.81 28.61 22.28
C GLU A 256 -13.84 27.24 21.62
N LYS A 257 -13.47 26.17 22.36
CA LYS A 257 -13.39 24.78 21.91
C LYS A 257 -12.40 24.53 20.76
N GLU A 258 -11.46 25.44 20.54
CA GLU A 258 -10.46 25.38 19.49
C GLU A 258 -9.04 25.08 20.01
N ASP A 259 -8.75 25.40 21.28
CA ASP A 259 -7.45 25.16 21.90
C ASP A 259 -7.54 24.10 23.01
N ILE A 260 -6.52 23.23 23.08
CA ILE A 260 -6.39 22.17 24.09
C ILE A 260 -5.08 22.32 24.84
N PHE A 261 -5.15 22.15 26.14
CA PHE A 261 -4.02 22.09 27.05
C PHE A 261 -3.97 20.71 27.69
N ILE A 262 -2.82 20.04 27.56
CA ILE A 262 -2.61 18.71 28.12
C ILE A 262 -1.58 18.84 29.25
N THR A 263 -1.92 18.35 30.45
CA THR A 263 -0.98 18.26 31.57
C THR A 263 -0.88 16.81 31.99
N VAL A 264 0.32 16.27 31.96
CA VAL A 264 0.64 14.90 32.36
C VAL A 264 1.49 14.97 33.61
N ASN A 265 0.98 14.47 34.72
CA ASN A 265 1.73 14.36 35.97
C ASN A 265 2.35 12.98 36.04
N ILE A 266 3.67 12.95 36.33
CA ILE A 266 4.44 11.69 36.38
C ILE A 266 5.27 11.65 37.67
N ASP A 267 5.47 10.44 38.16
CA ASP A 267 6.53 10.10 39.09
C ASP A 267 7.61 9.28 38.36
N GLU A 268 8.80 9.87 38.22
CA GLU A 268 9.91 9.22 37.49
C GLU A 268 10.42 7.97 38.20
N GLY A 269 10.38 7.96 39.54
CA GLY A 269 11.01 6.95 40.35
C GLY A 269 12.55 7.00 40.28
N GLN A 270 13.19 5.88 40.50
CA GLN A 270 14.64 5.72 40.47
C GLN A 270 15.08 4.76 39.36
N VAL A 271 16.38 4.84 39.00
CA VAL A 271 16.98 3.93 38.01
C VAL A 271 17.30 2.60 38.68
N TYR A 272 16.79 1.51 38.10
CA TYR A 272 17.03 0.14 38.55
C TYR A 272 18.03 -0.57 37.64
N LYS A 273 18.84 -1.43 38.22
CA LYS A 273 19.73 -2.36 37.51
C LYS A 273 19.20 -3.77 37.67
N VAL A 274 19.45 -4.59 36.68
CA VAL A 274 19.11 -6.01 36.74
C VAL A 274 20.11 -6.73 37.66
N SER A 275 19.63 -7.30 38.75
CA SER A 275 20.47 -8.03 39.70
C SER A 275 20.71 -9.47 39.22
N GLN A 276 19.67 -10.15 38.78
CA GLN A 276 19.71 -11.54 38.38
C GLN A 276 18.66 -11.81 37.29
N ILE A 277 18.98 -12.76 36.40
CA ILE A 277 18.02 -13.29 35.41
C ILE A 277 17.92 -14.79 35.63
N LYS A 278 16.70 -15.29 35.73
CA LYS A 278 16.39 -16.72 35.88
C LYS A 278 15.44 -17.16 34.77
N LEU A 279 15.67 -18.33 34.23
CA LEU A 279 14.68 -19.07 33.46
C LEU A 279 14.05 -20.12 34.38
N ALA A 280 12.74 -20.21 34.39
CA ALA A 280 11.97 -21.18 35.18
C ALA A 280 10.85 -21.79 34.31
N GLY A 281 10.33 -22.94 34.71
CA GLY A 281 9.27 -23.62 33.99
C GLY A 281 9.75 -24.83 33.20
N THR A 282 9.10 -25.19 32.12
CA THR A 282 9.39 -26.38 31.31
C THR A 282 10.15 -26.00 30.05
N PHE A 283 11.28 -26.66 29.81
CA PHE A 283 12.13 -26.38 28.65
C PHE A 283 12.03 -27.51 27.63
N VAL A 284 11.54 -27.20 26.45
CA VAL A 284 11.49 -28.09 25.27
C VAL A 284 12.64 -27.83 24.30
N VAL A 285 13.37 -26.74 24.53
CA VAL A 285 14.60 -26.36 23.84
C VAL A 285 15.70 -26.32 24.90
N PRO A 286 16.96 -26.69 24.59
CA PRO A 286 18.05 -26.58 25.56
C PRO A 286 18.10 -25.18 26.18
N GLN A 287 18.17 -25.13 27.53
CA GLN A 287 18.14 -23.86 28.27
C GLN A 287 19.22 -22.88 27.79
N ALA A 288 20.41 -23.38 27.48
CA ALA A 288 21.50 -22.57 26.94
C ALA A 288 21.14 -21.81 25.63
N GLN A 289 20.26 -22.39 24.78
CA GLN A 289 19.80 -21.71 23.57
C GLN A 289 18.81 -20.58 23.90
N LEU A 290 17.99 -20.75 24.93
CA LEU A 290 17.07 -19.70 25.39
C LEU A 290 17.84 -18.58 26.09
N GLU A 291 18.89 -18.92 26.85
CA GLU A 291 19.76 -17.91 27.49
C GLU A 291 20.50 -17.03 26.46
N GLN A 292 20.88 -17.59 25.32
CA GLN A 292 21.49 -16.83 24.22
C GLN A 292 20.53 -15.81 23.56
N LEU A 293 19.22 -15.96 23.75
CA LEU A 293 18.19 -15.05 23.24
C LEU A 293 17.89 -13.88 24.21
N LEU A 294 18.50 -13.89 25.39
CA LEU A 294 18.40 -12.81 26.34
C LEU A 294 19.20 -11.59 25.85
N LEU A 295 18.50 -10.52 25.55
CA LEU A 295 19.10 -9.24 25.14
C LEU A 295 19.52 -8.37 26.33
N ILE A 296 19.09 -8.73 27.54
CA ILE A 296 19.42 -8.04 28.78
C ILE A 296 20.23 -8.98 29.68
N HIS A 297 21.20 -8.42 30.44
CA HIS A 297 22.12 -9.20 31.26
C HIS A 297 22.19 -8.65 32.69
N PRO A 298 22.61 -9.48 33.69
CA PRO A 298 22.87 -9.01 35.04
C PRO A 298 23.86 -7.83 35.06
N GLY A 299 23.60 -6.82 35.89
CA GLY A 299 24.36 -5.58 35.94
C GLY A 299 23.91 -4.50 34.95
N ALA A 300 23.17 -4.86 33.90
CA ALA A 300 22.64 -3.86 32.95
C ALA A 300 21.52 -3.02 33.58
N THR A 301 21.34 -1.83 33.08
CA THR A 301 20.17 -0.98 33.41
C THR A 301 18.90 -1.67 32.96
N PHE A 302 17.86 -1.67 33.79
CA PHE A 302 16.54 -2.20 33.44
C PHE A 302 16.04 -1.58 32.11
N ASN A 303 15.54 -2.41 31.23
CA ASN A 303 15.04 -1.96 29.93
C ASN A 303 13.87 -2.84 29.48
N ARG A 304 12.65 -2.29 29.50
CA ARG A 304 11.42 -3.01 29.15
C ARG A 304 11.44 -3.54 27.73
N LYS A 305 11.92 -2.74 26.78
CA LYS A 305 12.00 -3.14 25.38
C LYS A 305 12.88 -4.37 25.16
N LEU A 306 14.06 -4.42 25.81
CA LEU A 306 14.94 -5.57 25.71
C LEU A 306 14.33 -6.84 26.36
N ILE A 307 13.60 -6.67 27.46
CA ILE A 307 12.89 -7.77 28.14
C ILE A 307 11.80 -8.33 27.22
N THR A 308 10.94 -7.49 26.68
CA THR A 308 9.86 -7.91 25.76
C THR A 308 10.43 -8.55 24.49
N SER A 309 11.49 -7.96 23.92
CA SER A 309 12.14 -8.55 22.73
C SER A 309 12.78 -9.92 23.05
N SER A 310 13.37 -10.11 24.23
CA SER A 310 13.87 -11.41 24.67
C SER A 310 12.76 -12.45 24.79
N GLN A 311 11.63 -12.04 25.40
CA GLN A 311 10.41 -12.87 25.48
C GLN A 311 9.94 -13.31 24.10
N GLU A 312 9.78 -12.39 23.15
CA GLU A 312 9.37 -12.68 21.79
C GLU A 312 10.34 -13.63 21.06
N LEU A 313 11.64 -13.42 21.22
CA LEU A 313 12.65 -14.29 20.63
C LEU A 313 12.56 -15.73 21.16
N MET A 314 12.34 -15.90 22.47
CA MET A 314 12.16 -17.24 23.09
C MET A 314 10.87 -17.90 22.60
N GLN A 315 9.75 -17.19 22.56
CA GLN A 315 8.48 -17.70 22.03
C GLN A 315 8.62 -18.10 20.55
N ASN A 316 9.24 -17.24 19.74
CA ASN A 316 9.49 -17.54 18.33
C ASN A 316 10.42 -18.75 18.14
N ARG A 317 11.41 -18.92 19.02
CA ARG A 317 12.31 -20.11 18.97
C ARG A 317 11.55 -21.40 19.22
N MET A 318 10.71 -21.44 20.26
CA MET A 318 9.86 -22.59 20.56
C MET A 318 8.80 -22.83 19.49
N GLY A 319 8.20 -21.77 18.97
CA GLY A 319 7.22 -21.85 17.91
C GLY A 319 7.74 -22.46 16.60
N ARG A 320 9.05 -22.37 16.33
CA ARG A 320 9.66 -23.06 15.16
C ARG A 320 9.61 -24.58 15.29
N ASP A 321 9.62 -25.09 16.50
CA ASP A 321 9.64 -26.53 16.79
C ASP A 321 8.24 -27.11 17.09
N GLY A 322 7.18 -26.32 16.78
CA GLY A 322 5.79 -26.74 16.88
C GLY A 322 5.08 -26.30 18.16
N TYR A 323 5.74 -25.56 19.05
CA TYR A 323 5.14 -25.01 20.26
C TYR A 323 4.62 -23.57 19.99
N ALA A 324 3.68 -23.49 19.07
CA ALA A 324 3.21 -22.19 18.53
C ALA A 324 2.50 -21.33 19.57
N PHE A 325 1.94 -21.94 20.61
CA PHE A 325 1.23 -21.25 21.70
C PHE A 325 2.07 -21.14 22.98
N ALA A 326 3.39 -21.33 22.87
CA ALA A 326 4.31 -21.19 24.00
C ALA A 326 4.19 -19.80 24.64
N LYS A 327 4.10 -19.78 25.94
CA LYS A 327 4.06 -18.56 26.75
C LYS A 327 5.40 -18.37 27.44
N VAL A 328 5.90 -17.16 27.39
CA VAL A 328 7.06 -16.75 28.20
C VAL A 328 6.64 -15.49 28.92
N GLU A 329 6.59 -15.54 30.24
CA GLU A 329 6.16 -14.40 31.05
C GLU A 329 7.36 -13.88 31.86
N PRO A 330 7.86 -12.67 31.54
CA PRO A 330 8.88 -12.03 32.34
C PRO A 330 8.24 -11.41 33.61
N VAL A 331 8.61 -11.90 34.78
CA VAL A 331 8.17 -11.38 36.05
C VAL A 331 9.31 -10.59 36.70
N PRO A 332 9.22 -9.25 36.71
CA PRO A 332 10.18 -8.42 37.43
C PRO A 332 9.84 -8.38 38.92
N THR A 333 10.83 -8.57 39.79
CA THR A 333 10.72 -8.38 41.24
C THR A 333 11.68 -7.26 41.63
N ALA A 334 11.13 -6.12 42.03
CA ALA A 334 11.91 -4.94 42.41
C ALA A 334 12.35 -5.02 43.86
N ASP A 335 13.63 -4.73 44.11
CA ASP A 335 14.20 -4.42 45.43
C ASP A 335 14.41 -2.91 45.49
N ASN A 336 13.49 -2.24 46.19
CA ASN A 336 13.50 -0.79 46.27
C ASN A 336 14.64 -0.27 47.18
N ALA A 337 15.15 -1.10 48.13
CA ALA A 337 16.25 -0.68 48.99
C ALA A 337 17.58 -0.59 48.26
N ASN A 338 17.82 -1.53 47.32
CA ASN A 338 19.05 -1.62 46.56
C ASN A 338 18.91 -1.07 45.11
N HIS A 339 17.73 -0.59 44.73
CA HIS A 339 17.39 -0.15 43.37
C HIS A 339 17.74 -1.21 42.30
N THR A 340 17.37 -2.48 42.58
CA THR A 340 17.64 -3.60 41.67
C THR A 340 16.35 -4.34 41.33
N VAL A 341 16.36 -4.98 40.17
CA VAL A 341 15.26 -5.82 39.67
C VAL A 341 15.81 -7.21 39.37
N SER A 342 15.24 -8.22 39.98
CA SER A 342 15.44 -9.59 39.57
C SER A 342 14.36 -9.97 38.52
N LEU A 343 14.78 -10.61 37.44
CA LEU A 343 13.91 -11.01 36.34
C LEU A 343 13.79 -12.52 36.30
N THR A 344 12.58 -13.04 36.37
CA THR A 344 12.33 -14.48 36.15
C THR A 344 11.45 -14.62 34.90
N PHE A 345 11.97 -15.29 33.87
CA PHE A 345 11.19 -15.66 32.68
C PHE A 345 10.58 -17.05 32.91
N PHE A 346 9.28 -17.09 33.13
CA PHE A 346 8.53 -18.33 33.22
C PHE A 346 8.20 -18.84 31.83
N VAL A 347 8.72 -20.00 31.49
CA VAL A 347 8.57 -20.67 30.19
C VAL A 347 7.54 -21.78 30.32
N ASP A 348 6.43 -21.64 29.63
CA ASP A 348 5.42 -22.68 29.44
C ASP A 348 5.28 -22.96 27.93
N PRO A 349 5.83 -24.06 27.42
CA PRO A 349 5.74 -24.41 26.02
C PRO A 349 4.33 -24.81 25.57
N GLY A 350 3.47 -25.23 26.49
CA GLY A 350 2.22 -25.90 26.16
C GLY A 350 2.42 -27.21 25.39
N ASN A 351 1.41 -27.62 24.63
CA ASN A 351 1.47 -28.79 23.77
C ASN A 351 2.11 -28.50 22.43
N ARG A 352 2.77 -29.46 21.83
CA ARG A 352 3.18 -29.41 20.44
C ARG A 352 1.95 -29.59 19.57
N VAL A 353 1.76 -28.65 18.61
CA VAL A 353 0.55 -28.58 17.79
C VAL A 353 0.87 -28.89 16.34
N TYR A 354 -0.01 -29.63 15.70
CA TYR A 354 0.09 -30.01 14.29
C TYR A 354 -1.05 -29.41 13.47
N VAL A 355 -0.76 -29.10 12.21
CA VAL A 355 -1.76 -28.60 11.27
C VAL A 355 -2.50 -29.78 10.65
N ARG A 356 -3.82 -29.85 10.85
CA ARG A 356 -4.67 -30.85 10.19
C ARG A 356 -4.96 -30.43 8.75
N ASN A 357 -5.62 -29.29 8.57
CA ASN A 357 -5.99 -28.79 7.26
C ASN A 357 -5.63 -27.30 7.13
N ILE A 358 -5.33 -26.90 5.89
CA ILE A 358 -5.17 -25.49 5.50
C ILE A 358 -6.31 -25.15 4.54
N ASN A 359 -7.18 -24.23 4.97
CA ASN A 359 -8.36 -23.82 4.22
C ASN A 359 -8.18 -22.38 3.73
N PHE A 360 -8.74 -22.10 2.54
CA PHE A 360 -8.79 -20.77 1.98
C PHE A 360 -10.24 -20.32 1.85
N SER A 361 -10.55 -19.12 2.30
CA SER A 361 -11.87 -18.50 2.18
C SER A 361 -11.77 -17.13 1.52
N GLY A 362 -12.80 -16.74 0.75
CA GLY A 362 -12.82 -15.48 0.03
C GLY A 362 -12.08 -15.48 -1.31
N ALA A 363 -11.42 -16.58 -1.69
CA ALA A 363 -10.83 -16.80 -3.00
C ALA A 363 -11.85 -17.48 -3.91
N ASN A 364 -12.55 -16.71 -4.74
CA ASN A 364 -13.60 -17.22 -5.63
C ASN A 364 -13.11 -17.41 -7.07
N ARG A 365 -12.14 -16.60 -7.50
CA ARG A 365 -11.57 -16.61 -8.86
C ARG A 365 -10.22 -17.33 -8.90
N ILE A 366 -9.45 -17.23 -7.81
CA ILE A 366 -8.12 -17.81 -7.69
C ILE A 366 -8.27 -19.31 -7.42
N ASN A 367 -7.64 -20.15 -8.21
CA ASN A 367 -7.63 -21.60 -7.99
C ASN A 367 -6.88 -21.94 -6.69
N ASP A 368 -7.36 -22.93 -5.95
CA ASP A 368 -6.77 -23.38 -4.68
C ASP A 368 -5.27 -23.75 -4.82
N GLU A 369 -4.89 -24.39 -5.94
CA GLU A 369 -3.50 -24.74 -6.23
C GLU A 369 -2.56 -23.52 -6.24
N VAL A 370 -3.04 -22.37 -6.72
CA VAL A 370 -2.27 -21.12 -6.79
C VAL A 370 -1.90 -20.63 -5.40
N LEU A 371 -2.79 -20.79 -4.43
CA LEU A 371 -2.57 -20.42 -3.04
C LEU A 371 -1.70 -21.46 -2.33
N ARG A 372 -1.96 -22.75 -2.55
CA ARG A 372 -1.22 -23.86 -1.92
C ARG A 372 0.27 -23.84 -2.27
N ARG A 373 0.62 -23.53 -3.51
CA ARG A 373 2.05 -23.47 -3.91
C ARG A 373 2.83 -22.33 -3.23
N GLU A 374 2.13 -21.32 -2.71
CA GLU A 374 2.75 -20.24 -1.92
C GLU A 374 2.97 -20.62 -0.45
N MET A 375 2.39 -21.72 0.02
CA MET A 375 2.49 -22.14 1.41
C MET A 375 3.89 -22.57 1.79
N ARG A 376 4.28 -22.23 3.02
CA ARG A 376 5.49 -22.71 3.71
C ARG A 376 5.16 -23.54 4.94
N GLN A 377 3.92 -23.42 5.43
CA GLN A 377 3.33 -24.34 6.38
C GLN A 377 2.68 -25.50 5.60
N LEU A 378 2.98 -26.71 6.00
CA LEU A 378 2.41 -27.92 5.38
C LEU A 378 1.35 -28.52 6.30
N GLU A 379 0.35 -29.17 5.72
CA GLU A 379 -0.59 -30.05 6.41
C GLU A 379 0.13 -31.28 6.94
N GLY A 380 -0.29 -31.79 8.10
CA GLY A 380 0.39 -32.88 8.79
C GLY A 380 1.70 -32.51 9.51
N GLY A 381 2.25 -31.34 9.23
CA GLY A 381 3.43 -30.81 9.89
C GLY A 381 3.10 -30.09 11.21
N TRP A 382 4.11 -29.90 12.07
CA TRP A 382 3.92 -29.07 13.25
C TRP A 382 3.63 -27.61 12.88
N LEU A 383 2.81 -26.98 13.68
CA LEU A 383 2.43 -25.58 13.51
C LEU A 383 3.63 -24.65 13.77
N SER A 384 4.04 -23.89 12.77
CA SER A 384 5.12 -22.91 12.88
C SER A 384 4.62 -21.50 12.57
N ASN A 385 4.60 -20.63 13.59
CA ASN A 385 4.20 -19.23 13.41
C ASN A 385 5.03 -18.52 12.31
N THR A 386 6.32 -18.84 12.24
CA THR A 386 7.20 -18.32 11.19
C THR A 386 6.77 -18.80 9.79
N SER A 387 6.36 -20.06 9.66
CA SER A 387 5.91 -20.62 8.38
C SER A 387 4.55 -20.07 7.97
N LEU A 388 3.64 -19.87 8.94
CA LEU A 388 2.34 -19.22 8.69
C LEU A 388 2.52 -17.79 8.20
N GLU A 389 3.35 -17.01 8.89
CA GLU A 389 3.61 -15.60 8.52
C GLU A 389 4.31 -15.49 7.15
N ARG A 390 5.27 -16.38 6.86
CA ARG A 390 5.89 -16.45 5.53
C ARG A 390 4.89 -16.81 4.44
N SER A 391 3.99 -17.75 4.71
CA SER A 391 2.91 -18.10 3.78
C SER A 391 1.99 -16.91 3.53
N LYS A 392 1.55 -16.22 4.59
CA LYS A 392 0.78 -14.97 4.50
C LYS A 392 1.49 -13.92 3.63
N GLN A 393 2.77 -13.65 3.90
CA GLN A 393 3.56 -12.68 3.14
C GLN A 393 3.70 -13.05 1.66
N ARG A 394 3.83 -14.35 1.34
CA ARG A 394 3.92 -14.81 -0.05
C ARG A 394 2.59 -14.64 -0.78
N ILE A 395 1.48 -15.04 -0.18
CA ILE A 395 0.14 -14.81 -0.73
C ILE A 395 -0.14 -13.31 -0.89
N GLN A 396 0.23 -12.48 0.10
CA GLN A 396 0.07 -11.02 0.05
C GLN A 396 0.87 -10.35 -1.09
N ARG A 397 1.94 -10.98 -1.59
CA ARG A 397 2.73 -10.47 -2.73
C ARG A 397 2.08 -10.74 -4.08
N LEU A 398 1.07 -11.61 -4.15
CA LEU A 398 0.34 -11.85 -5.38
C LEU A 398 -0.40 -10.58 -5.79
N PRO A 399 -0.24 -10.08 -7.02
CA PRO A 399 -0.77 -8.78 -7.43
C PRO A 399 -2.31 -8.72 -7.45
N TYR A 400 -2.96 -9.87 -7.45
CA TYR A 400 -4.42 -10.03 -7.41
C TYR A 400 -4.97 -10.33 -6.01
N VAL A 401 -4.14 -10.21 -4.96
CA VAL A 401 -4.55 -10.31 -3.56
C VAL A 401 -4.46 -8.94 -2.92
N LYS A 402 -5.57 -8.43 -2.40
CA LYS A 402 -5.65 -7.13 -1.73
C LYS A 402 -5.22 -7.23 -0.27
N SER A 403 -5.74 -8.21 0.44
CA SER A 403 -5.36 -8.51 1.82
C SER A 403 -5.47 -10.00 2.12
N VAL A 404 -4.69 -10.48 3.06
CA VAL A 404 -4.75 -11.84 3.57
C VAL A 404 -4.49 -11.84 5.07
N ASP A 405 -5.35 -12.53 5.81
CA ASP A 405 -5.18 -12.83 7.22
C ASP A 405 -5.37 -14.32 7.46
N PHE A 406 -4.89 -14.82 8.59
CA PHE A 406 -5.10 -16.22 8.97
C PHE A 406 -5.52 -16.32 10.43
N GLU A 407 -6.28 -17.35 10.72
CA GLU A 407 -6.66 -17.75 12.06
C GLU A 407 -6.42 -19.25 12.24
N THR A 408 -6.11 -19.65 13.46
CA THR A 408 -5.93 -21.05 13.82
C THR A 408 -7.10 -21.49 14.70
N THR A 409 -7.81 -22.54 14.27
CA THR A 409 -8.96 -23.08 14.99
C THR A 409 -8.64 -24.44 15.56
N PRO A 410 -8.68 -24.62 16.90
CA PRO A 410 -8.48 -25.93 17.51
C PRO A 410 -9.51 -26.95 17.01
N VAL A 411 -9.07 -28.17 16.78
CA VAL A 411 -9.97 -29.28 16.39
C VAL A 411 -10.64 -29.87 17.62
N ALA A 412 -11.97 -29.92 17.60
CA ALA A 412 -12.73 -30.50 18.73
C ALA A 412 -12.31 -31.96 19.00
N GLY A 413 -12.01 -32.25 20.25
CA GLY A 413 -11.58 -33.60 20.69
C GLY A 413 -10.10 -33.96 20.47
N SER A 414 -9.30 -33.03 19.90
CA SER A 414 -7.85 -33.27 19.66
C SER A 414 -7.07 -32.01 20.11
N PRO A 415 -6.44 -32.06 21.30
CA PRO A 415 -5.77 -30.89 21.87
C PRO A 415 -4.48 -30.48 21.17
N ASP A 416 -3.98 -31.31 20.25
CA ASP A 416 -2.73 -31.15 19.50
C ASP A 416 -2.93 -30.87 18.01
N LEU A 417 -4.19 -30.76 17.55
CA LEU A 417 -4.52 -30.45 16.15
C LEU A 417 -5.21 -29.10 16.01
N VAL A 418 -4.80 -28.39 14.94
CA VAL A 418 -5.47 -27.15 14.52
C VAL A 418 -5.74 -27.16 13.02
N ASP A 419 -6.81 -26.50 12.62
CA ASP A 419 -7.04 -26.06 11.25
C ASP A 419 -6.54 -24.64 11.10
N VAL A 420 -5.92 -24.34 9.96
CA VAL A 420 -5.47 -22.99 9.60
C VAL A 420 -6.36 -22.46 8.51
N ASN A 421 -7.08 -21.38 8.78
CA ASN A 421 -8.01 -20.76 7.84
C ASN A 421 -7.43 -19.43 7.35
N TYR A 422 -7.02 -19.35 6.08
CA TYR A 422 -6.59 -18.13 5.43
C TYR A 422 -7.81 -17.42 4.83
N LYS A 423 -8.06 -16.18 5.28
CA LYS A 423 -9.09 -15.32 4.74
C LYS A 423 -8.46 -14.38 3.73
N ILE A 424 -8.86 -14.50 2.48
CA ILE A 424 -8.30 -13.75 1.35
C ILE A 424 -9.33 -12.75 0.84
N GLU A 425 -8.91 -11.52 0.65
CA GLU A 425 -9.64 -10.52 -0.09
C GLU A 425 -8.99 -10.36 -1.47
N GLU A 426 -9.72 -10.75 -2.51
CA GLU A 426 -9.22 -10.62 -3.88
C GLU A 426 -9.21 -9.17 -4.35
N GLY A 427 -8.15 -8.83 -5.07
CA GLY A 427 -8.02 -7.59 -5.82
C GLY A 427 -8.28 -7.78 -7.31
N PRO A 428 -8.22 -6.73 -8.12
CA PRO A 428 -8.30 -6.84 -9.57
C PRO A 428 -7.06 -7.57 -10.11
N ALA A 429 -7.27 -8.65 -10.86
CA ALA A 429 -6.20 -9.39 -11.54
C ALA A 429 -5.76 -8.70 -12.83
N SER A 430 -6.70 -8.08 -13.52
CA SER A 430 -6.48 -7.41 -14.80
C SER A 430 -6.23 -5.91 -14.59
N GLN A 431 -5.25 -5.38 -15.28
CA GLN A 431 -4.91 -3.96 -15.30
C GLN A 431 -4.82 -3.47 -16.75
N LEU A 432 -5.59 -2.44 -17.08
CA LEU A 432 -5.44 -1.67 -18.31
C LEU A 432 -4.79 -0.33 -17.97
N SER A 433 -3.70 0.00 -18.63
CA SER A 433 -3.03 1.28 -18.46
C SER A 433 -2.75 1.93 -19.81
N GLY A 434 -2.82 3.25 -19.83
CA GLY A 434 -2.46 4.09 -20.96
C GLY A 434 -1.65 5.28 -20.48
N GLY A 435 -0.72 5.74 -21.29
CA GLY A 435 0.13 6.85 -20.95
C GLY A 435 0.69 7.56 -22.18
N VAL A 436 1.24 8.74 -21.93
CA VAL A 436 2.00 9.50 -22.91
C VAL A 436 3.45 9.53 -22.44
N GLY A 437 4.37 9.16 -23.31
CA GLY A 437 5.80 9.27 -23.10
C GLY A 437 6.38 10.40 -23.95
N TYR A 438 7.45 11.01 -23.46
CA TYR A 438 8.25 11.95 -24.22
C TYR A 438 9.74 11.74 -23.92
N SER A 439 10.53 11.63 -24.96
CA SER A 439 11.98 11.77 -24.89
C SER A 439 12.45 12.64 -26.04
N GLU A 440 13.64 13.20 -25.92
CA GLU A 440 14.20 14.02 -26.99
C GLU A 440 14.47 13.21 -28.27
N THR A 441 14.88 11.95 -28.11
CA THR A 441 15.20 11.03 -29.18
C THR A 441 13.98 10.56 -29.95
N TYR A 442 12.93 10.12 -29.25
CA TYR A 442 11.75 9.47 -29.86
C TYR A 442 10.52 10.39 -29.93
N LYS A 443 10.62 11.62 -29.34
CA LYS A 443 9.53 12.59 -29.25
C LYS A 443 8.34 12.04 -28.47
N PHE A 444 7.11 12.39 -28.87
CA PHE A 444 5.91 11.89 -28.20
C PHE A 444 5.60 10.46 -28.60
N MET A 445 5.30 9.64 -27.61
CA MET A 445 4.88 8.25 -27.74
C MET A 445 3.59 8.02 -26.94
N LEU A 446 2.70 7.21 -27.48
CA LEU A 446 1.53 6.71 -26.77
C LEU A 446 1.82 5.27 -26.32
N ASN A 447 1.60 5.02 -25.07
CA ASN A 447 1.79 3.71 -24.46
C ASN A 447 0.44 3.16 -24.02
N GLY A 448 0.12 1.92 -24.43
CA GLY A 448 -1.01 1.18 -23.94
C GLY A 448 -0.53 -0.17 -23.42
N SER A 449 -1.02 -0.61 -22.27
CA SER A 449 -0.73 -1.96 -21.80
C SER A 449 -1.96 -2.59 -21.13
N TYR A 450 -2.15 -3.85 -21.42
CA TYR A 450 -3.07 -4.73 -20.73
C TYR A 450 -2.28 -5.85 -20.09
N ALA A 451 -2.52 -6.12 -18.84
CA ALA A 451 -1.94 -7.26 -18.14
C ALA A 451 -3.02 -7.93 -17.29
N ASP A 452 -3.11 -9.23 -17.39
CA ASP A 452 -3.88 -10.08 -16.48
C ASP A 452 -2.87 -10.96 -15.73
N ALA A 453 -2.82 -10.79 -14.42
CA ALA A 453 -1.85 -11.47 -13.56
C ALA A 453 -2.34 -12.84 -13.06
N ASP A 454 -3.62 -13.14 -13.25
CA ASP A 454 -4.27 -14.39 -12.83
C ASP A 454 -5.22 -14.90 -13.95
N PHE A 455 -4.66 -15.12 -15.12
CA PHE A 455 -5.43 -15.52 -16.27
C PHE A 455 -6.19 -16.83 -16.01
N LEU A 456 -7.51 -16.76 -16.06
CA LEU A 456 -8.44 -17.85 -15.75
C LEU A 456 -8.26 -18.47 -14.34
N GLY A 457 -7.74 -17.72 -13.39
CA GLY A 457 -7.55 -18.18 -12.00
C GLY A 457 -6.33 -19.09 -11.80
N THR A 458 -5.49 -19.26 -12.82
CA THR A 458 -4.34 -20.20 -12.79
C THR A 458 -3.08 -19.61 -12.19
N GLY A 459 -3.08 -18.32 -11.88
CA GLY A 459 -1.89 -17.57 -11.50
C GLY A 459 -0.89 -17.35 -12.63
N GLU A 460 -1.25 -17.69 -13.86
CA GLU A 460 -0.48 -17.38 -15.05
C GLU A 460 -0.75 -15.93 -15.49
N ARG A 461 0.27 -15.29 -16.08
CA ARG A 461 0.15 -13.89 -16.52
C ARG A 461 0.16 -13.80 -18.03
N ILE A 462 -0.80 -13.05 -18.57
CA ILE A 462 -0.75 -12.55 -19.96
C ILE A 462 -0.52 -11.04 -19.91
N ALA A 463 0.39 -10.55 -20.75
CA ALA A 463 0.62 -9.12 -20.89
C ALA A 463 0.73 -8.75 -22.39
N ILE A 464 0.07 -7.64 -22.74
CA ILE A 464 0.10 -7.03 -24.07
C ILE A 464 0.59 -5.59 -23.87
N ASN A 465 1.65 -5.21 -24.58
CA ASN A 465 2.16 -3.84 -24.54
C ASN A 465 2.20 -3.28 -25.95
N LEU A 466 1.68 -2.06 -26.10
CA LEU A 466 1.57 -1.34 -27.35
C LEU A 466 2.20 0.04 -27.15
N ASN A 467 3.37 0.25 -27.69
CA ASN A 467 4.05 1.53 -27.70
C ASN A 467 4.09 2.06 -29.13
N GLY A 468 3.56 3.26 -29.35
CA GLY A 468 3.48 3.86 -30.67
C GLY A 468 3.88 5.32 -30.67
N GLY A 469 4.77 5.69 -31.58
CA GLY A 469 5.22 7.07 -31.81
C GLY A 469 5.63 7.28 -33.26
N ALA A 470 6.07 8.49 -33.60
CA ALA A 470 6.50 8.84 -34.95
C ALA A 470 7.75 8.05 -35.39
N PHE A 471 8.64 7.76 -34.43
CA PHE A 471 9.95 7.16 -34.72
C PHE A 471 10.12 5.76 -34.16
N GLN A 472 9.21 5.30 -33.31
CA GLN A 472 9.28 3.98 -32.69
C GLN A 472 7.91 3.37 -32.53
N LYS A 473 7.76 2.11 -32.94
CA LYS A 473 6.59 1.26 -32.67
C LYS A 473 7.08 -0.05 -32.11
N VAL A 474 6.60 -0.41 -30.92
CA VAL A 474 6.93 -1.70 -30.29
C VAL A 474 5.66 -2.35 -29.78
N TYR A 475 5.37 -3.54 -30.29
CA TYR A 475 4.22 -4.34 -29.88
C TYR A 475 4.71 -5.64 -29.30
N SER A 476 4.27 -5.99 -28.10
CA SER A 476 4.66 -7.24 -27.48
C SER A 476 3.48 -7.95 -26.83
N VAL A 477 3.49 -9.27 -26.93
CA VAL A 477 2.60 -10.17 -26.21
C VAL A 477 3.46 -11.16 -25.46
N SER A 478 3.20 -11.37 -24.19
CA SER A 478 3.91 -12.34 -23.37
C SER A 478 2.97 -13.16 -22.51
N HIS A 479 3.30 -14.42 -22.37
CA HIS A 479 2.66 -15.35 -21.45
C HIS A 479 3.69 -15.85 -20.44
N THR A 480 3.39 -15.72 -19.16
CA THR A 480 4.28 -16.12 -18.06
C THR A 480 3.58 -17.12 -17.16
N ASN A 481 4.15 -18.32 -17.05
CA ASN A 481 3.79 -19.29 -16.04
C ASN A 481 4.82 -19.20 -14.90
N PRO A 482 4.46 -18.77 -13.70
CA PRO A 482 5.40 -18.62 -12.58
C PRO A 482 5.82 -19.95 -11.95
N TYR A 483 5.06 -21.04 -12.21
CA TYR A 483 5.29 -22.37 -11.63
C TYR A 483 5.20 -23.44 -12.71
N THR A 484 6.16 -23.51 -13.61
CA THR A 484 6.26 -24.59 -14.59
C THR A 484 6.57 -25.93 -13.90
N ASN A 485 7.19 -25.90 -12.73
CA ASN A 485 7.41 -27.05 -11.85
C ASN A 485 7.23 -26.64 -10.38
N ILE A 486 7.33 -27.61 -9.46
CA ILE A 486 7.18 -27.42 -8.01
C ILE A 486 8.25 -26.50 -7.39
N ASP A 487 9.41 -26.35 -8.05
CA ASP A 487 10.53 -25.54 -7.59
C ASP A 487 10.41 -24.05 -8.00
N ASN A 488 9.24 -23.62 -8.45
CA ASN A 488 8.99 -22.24 -8.89
C ASN A 488 9.84 -21.83 -10.12
N LEU A 489 10.04 -22.76 -11.07
CA LEU A 489 10.64 -22.42 -12.36
C LEU A 489 9.65 -21.59 -13.17
N GLN A 490 9.90 -20.31 -13.28
CA GLN A 490 9.09 -19.43 -14.12
C GLN A 490 9.46 -19.59 -15.59
N ARG A 491 8.48 -19.70 -16.47
CA ARG A 491 8.64 -19.68 -17.93
C ARG A 491 7.87 -18.50 -18.51
N THR A 492 8.56 -17.69 -19.31
CA THR A 492 7.94 -16.62 -20.11
C THR A 492 8.16 -16.90 -21.59
N ILE A 493 7.11 -16.89 -22.37
CA ILE A 493 7.15 -16.93 -23.83
C ILE A 493 6.71 -15.54 -24.32
N SER A 494 7.50 -14.94 -25.18
CA SER A 494 7.21 -13.60 -25.70
C SER A 494 7.34 -13.53 -27.22
N VAL A 495 6.46 -12.71 -27.82
CA VAL A 495 6.55 -12.26 -29.22
C VAL A 495 6.63 -10.74 -29.18
N THR A 496 7.64 -10.19 -29.82
CA THR A 496 7.84 -8.74 -29.90
C THR A 496 8.09 -8.32 -31.34
N TYR A 497 7.33 -7.36 -31.81
CA TYR A 497 7.57 -6.64 -33.04
C TYR A 497 8.06 -5.23 -32.73
N SER A 498 9.20 -4.85 -33.30
CA SER A 498 9.80 -3.52 -33.14
C SER A 498 10.08 -2.92 -34.53
N ASP A 499 9.57 -1.71 -34.76
CA ASP A 499 9.85 -0.89 -35.95
C ASP A 499 10.37 0.47 -35.47
N VAL A 500 11.65 0.72 -35.73
CA VAL A 500 12.31 1.95 -35.33
C VAL A 500 12.82 2.66 -36.56
N THR A 501 12.29 3.84 -36.82
CA THR A 501 12.68 4.67 -37.95
C THR A 501 13.38 5.91 -37.46
N GLN A 502 14.67 5.99 -37.70
CA GLN A 502 15.53 7.09 -37.21
C GLN A 502 16.05 8.00 -38.35
N PHE A 503 15.45 7.98 -39.55
CA PHE A 503 15.88 8.84 -40.64
C PHE A 503 15.71 10.34 -40.38
N VAL A 504 14.85 10.69 -39.43
CA VAL A 504 14.55 12.09 -39.02
C VAL A 504 14.96 12.35 -37.57
N SER A 505 15.44 11.33 -36.89
CA SER A 505 15.88 11.43 -35.49
C SER A 505 17.28 12.08 -35.42
N SER A 506 17.48 12.91 -34.42
CA SER A 506 18.77 13.51 -34.15
C SER A 506 19.84 12.52 -33.62
N SER A 507 19.46 11.30 -33.31
CA SER A 507 20.34 10.30 -32.72
C SER A 507 20.88 9.24 -33.69
N SER A 508 20.22 9.01 -34.84
CA SER A 508 20.68 8.08 -35.88
C SER A 508 19.83 8.24 -37.15
N THR A 509 20.29 7.68 -38.25
CA THR A 509 19.68 7.83 -39.58
C THR A 509 19.54 6.47 -40.26
N PHE A 510 18.93 5.52 -39.58
CA PHE A 510 18.58 4.22 -40.17
C PHE A 510 17.18 3.78 -39.73
N SER A 511 16.61 2.78 -40.40
CA SER A 511 15.36 2.13 -39.99
C SER A 511 15.65 0.66 -39.72
N SER A 512 15.15 0.16 -38.58
CA SER A 512 15.25 -1.25 -38.22
C SER A 512 13.88 -1.83 -37.90
N ARG A 513 13.59 -3.01 -38.45
CA ARG A 513 12.42 -3.83 -38.09
C ARG A 513 12.90 -5.15 -37.56
N THR A 514 12.36 -5.56 -36.40
CA THR A 514 12.73 -6.84 -35.81
C THR A 514 11.47 -7.53 -35.30
N LEU A 515 11.27 -8.76 -35.69
CA LEU A 515 10.34 -9.69 -35.09
C LEU A 515 11.15 -10.66 -34.22
N SER A 516 10.86 -10.68 -32.92
CA SER A 516 11.51 -11.52 -31.92
C SER A 516 10.52 -12.49 -31.30
N PHE A 517 10.90 -13.75 -31.16
CA PHE A 517 10.12 -14.79 -30.48
C PHE A 517 11.06 -15.65 -29.64
N GLY A 518 10.68 -15.93 -28.41
CA GLY A 518 11.47 -16.89 -27.64
C GLY A 518 10.98 -17.14 -26.24
N PRO A 519 11.33 -18.32 -25.69
CA PRO A 519 11.14 -18.67 -24.30
C PRO A 519 12.30 -18.17 -23.41
N THR A 520 11.95 -17.76 -22.20
CA THR A 520 12.91 -17.47 -21.11
C THR A 520 12.45 -18.19 -19.86
N TRP A 521 13.37 -18.86 -19.21
CA TRP A 521 13.18 -19.49 -17.91
C TRP A 521 13.90 -18.70 -16.85
N ALA A 522 13.26 -18.52 -15.69
CA ALA A 522 13.85 -17.90 -14.52
C ALA A 522 13.70 -18.84 -13.32
N TYR A 523 14.82 -19.16 -12.67
CA TYR A 523 14.86 -20.04 -11.49
C TYR A 523 15.27 -19.23 -10.26
N PRO A 524 14.48 -19.27 -9.17
CA PRO A 524 14.85 -18.61 -7.92
C PRO A 524 15.92 -19.42 -7.20
N ILE A 525 17.13 -18.86 -7.08
CA ILE A 525 18.20 -19.42 -6.24
C ILE A 525 17.95 -19.04 -4.77
N ALA A 526 17.39 -17.86 -4.55
CA ALA A 526 16.98 -17.36 -3.24
C ALA A 526 15.72 -16.50 -3.39
N GLU A 527 15.09 -16.10 -2.29
CA GLU A 527 13.87 -15.27 -2.34
C GLU A 527 14.04 -13.93 -3.07
N THR A 528 15.27 -13.42 -3.18
CA THR A 528 15.61 -12.16 -3.81
C THR A 528 16.52 -12.31 -5.04
N MET A 529 16.82 -13.55 -5.46
CA MET A 529 17.82 -13.82 -6.49
C MET A 529 17.33 -14.83 -7.51
N TYR A 530 17.38 -14.44 -8.78
CA TYR A 530 16.93 -15.26 -9.91
C TYR A 530 18.03 -15.41 -10.95
N VAL A 531 18.23 -16.61 -11.44
CA VAL A 531 19.00 -16.89 -12.67
C VAL A 531 18.03 -17.06 -13.82
N ARG A 532 18.35 -16.43 -14.94
CA ARG A 532 17.58 -16.55 -16.19
C ARG A 532 18.39 -17.22 -17.28
N ALA A 533 17.72 -18.05 -18.04
CA ALA A 533 18.26 -18.62 -19.28
C ALA A 533 17.16 -18.65 -20.32
N GLY A 534 17.51 -18.43 -21.60
CA GLY A 534 16.52 -18.39 -22.64
C GLY A 534 17.13 -18.42 -24.02
N ALA A 535 16.25 -18.45 -25.01
CA ALA A 535 16.60 -18.33 -26.40
C ALA A 535 15.63 -17.36 -27.09
N ALA A 536 16.15 -16.57 -28.02
CA ALA A 536 15.36 -15.64 -28.83
C ALA A 536 15.71 -15.81 -30.29
N PHE A 537 14.69 -16.16 -31.09
CA PHE A 537 14.79 -16.11 -32.55
C PHE A 537 14.43 -14.69 -33.01
N ASN A 538 15.31 -14.05 -33.74
CA ASN A 538 15.11 -12.73 -34.31
C ASN A 538 15.16 -12.77 -35.84
N SER A 539 14.17 -12.13 -36.45
CA SER A 539 14.17 -11.83 -37.90
C SER A 539 14.26 -10.30 -38.02
N SER A 540 15.36 -9.83 -38.54
CA SER A 540 15.69 -8.39 -38.54
C SER A 540 15.92 -7.88 -39.96
N GLN A 541 15.43 -6.68 -40.24
CA GLN A 541 15.69 -5.90 -41.42
C GLN A 541 16.32 -4.55 -40.98
N LEU A 542 17.38 -4.15 -41.63
CA LEU A 542 18.04 -2.86 -41.43
C LEU A 542 18.12 -2.12 -42.76
N LEU A 543 17.63 -0.89 -42.82
CA LEU A 543 17.61 -0.06 -44.02
C LEU A 543 18.35 1.28 -43.75
N THR A 544 19.25 1.63 -44.64
CA THR A 544 20.01 2.89 -44.66
C THR A 544 19.85 3.58 -46.00
N ASN A 545 20.10 4.87 -46.06
CA ASN A 545 20.11 5.62 -47.31
C ASN A 545 21.51 6.24 -47.57
N SER A 546 21.77 6.58 -48.86
CA SER A 546 23.07 7.05 -49.27
C SER A 546 23.49 8.43 -48.80
N PHE A 547 22.53 9.28 -48.36
CA PHE A 547 22.88 10.66 -48.04
C PHE A 547 22.60 11.09 -46.56
N SER A 548 21.70 10.45 -45.84
CA SER A 548 21.43 10.81 -44.43
C SER A 548 21.87 9.79 -43.43
N SER A 549 22.24 8.57 -43.86
CA SER A 549 22.72 7.51 -42.98
C SER A 549 24.23 7.60 -42.74
N ALA A 550 24.61 7.27 -41.52
CA ALA A 550 26.02 7.13 -41.15
C ALA A 550 26.77 6.17 -42.07
N LEU A 551 27.99 6.54 -42.48
CA LEU A 551 28.83 5.70 -43.34
C LEU A 551 29.10 4.34 -42.74
N GLN A 552 29.26 4.29 -41.40
CA GLN A 552 29.44 3.07 -40.62
C GLN A 552 28.22 2.13 -40.73
N ALA A 553 27.02 2.67 -40.68
CA ALA A 553 25.80 1.90 -40.84
C ALA A 553 25.63 1.39 -42.28
N GLN A 554 25.91 2.21 -43.31
CA GLN A 554 25.91 1.84 -44.70
C GLN A 554 26.93 0.69 -45.00
N GLN A 555 28.14 0.83 -44.45
CA GLN A 555 29.16 -0.23 -44.57
C GLN A 555 28.74 -1.51 -43.92
N TRP A 556 28.15 -1.42 -42.73
CA TRP A 556 27.68 -2.59 -41.99
C TRP A 556 26.62 -3.35 -42.79
N VAL A 557 25.60 -2.63 -43.29
CA VAL A 557 24.51 -3.21 -44.10
C VAL A 557 25.01 -3.92 -45.36
N ARG A 558 26.03 -3.38 -46.02
CA ARG A 558 26.65 -3.98 -47.21
C ARG A 558 27.48 -5.23 -46.93
N GLN A 559 27.99 -5.35 -45.68
CA GLN A 559 28.97 -6.40 -45.33
C GLN A 559 28.38 -7.54 -44.52
N ASN A 560 27.17 -7.39 -43.99
CA ASN A 560 26.59 -8.34 -43.04
C ASN A 560 25.16 -8.71 -43.46
N GLY A 561 24.78 -9.99 -43.24
CA GLY A 561 23.46 -10.50 -43.59
C GLY A 561 23.25 -10.64 -45.10
N HIS A 562 22.01 -10.64 -45.55
CA HIS A 562 21.61 -10.69 -46.96
C HIS A 562 21.42 -9.27 -47.48
N SER A 563 22.50 -8.65 -47.93
CA SER A 563 22.48 -7.26 -48.39
C SER A 563 21.81 -7.08 -49.75
N TYR A 564 21.07 -5.97 -49.90
CA TYR A 564 20.43 -5.57 -51.14
C TYR A 564 20.49 -4.05 -51.32
N THR A 565 20.30 -3.63 -52.57
CA THR A 565 20.21 -2.19 -52.91
C THR A 565 18.87 -1.92 -53.55
N ARG A 566 18.20 -0.85 -53.14
CA ARG A 566 16.93 -0.39 -53.68
C ARG A 566 17.08 1.05 -54.21
N LEU A 567 16.68 1.30 -55.39
CA LEU A 567 16.55 2.63 -55.97
C LEU A 567 15.14 3.15 -55.72
N ALA A 568 15.00 4.38 -55.26
CA ALA A 568 13.72 5.09 -55.18
C ALA A 568 13.83 6.38 -55.97
N HIS A 569 12.88 6.65 -56.84
CA HIS A 569 12.77 7.92 -57.57
C HIS A 569 11.86 8.84 -56.76
N GLN A 570 12.27 10.11 -56.64
CA GLN A 570 11.36 11.11 -56.12
C GLN A 570 10.52 11.66 -57.32
N ASP A 571 9.20 11.58 -57.15
CA ASP A 571 8.27 12.12 -58.14
C ASP A 571 8.64 13.59 -58.48
N ASN A 572 8.83 13.90 -59.72
CA ASN A 572 9.17 15.22 -60.30
C ASN A 572 10.61 15.75 -60.17
N THR A 573 11.56 14.95 -59.67
CA THR A 573 12.98 15.29 -59.75
C THR A 573 13.79 14.10 -60.22
N ASN A 574 14.81 14.35 -61.10
CA ASN A 574 15.72 13.30 -61.56
C ASN A 574 16.70 12.80 -60.48
N ASN A 575 16.39 13.02 -59.18
CA ASN A 575 17.21 12.59 -58.09
C ASN A 575 16.85 11.14 -57.73
N GLU A 576 17.79 10.23 -57.96
CA GLU A 576 17.73 8.84 -57.51
C GLU A 576 18.22 8.77 -56.06
N PHE A 577 17.41 8.19 -55.22
CA PHE A 577 17.80 7.85 -53.85
C PHE A 577 18.20 6.38 -53.78
N VAL A 578 19.40 6.14 -53.28
CA VAL A 578 19.90 4.78 -53.10
C VAL A 578 19.70 4.38 -51.64
N PHE A 579 18.92 3.29 -51.44
CA PHE A 579 18.78 2.66 -50.14
C PHE A 579 19.60 1.37 -50.11
N TYR A 580 20.37 1.18 -49.02
CA TYR A 580 21.08 -0.07 -48.77
C TYR A 580 20.38 -0.79 -47.63
N GLY A 581 19.92 -2.01 -47.89
CA GLY A 581 19.21 -2.84 -46.93
C GLY A 581 19.96 -4.15 -46.66
N THR A 582 19.68 -4.75 -45.50
CA THR A 582 20.06 -6.13 -45.22
C THR A 582 18.99 -6.79 -44.38
N ASP A 583 18.67 -8.05 -44.74
CA ASP A 583 17.82 -8.93 -43.95
C ASP A 583 18.68 -10.01 -43.31
N PHE A 584 18.40 -10.37 -42.06
CA PHE A 584 19.15 -11.44 -41.42
C PHE A 584 18.33 -12.07 -40.27
N LYS A 585 18.61 -13.33 -40.02
CA LYS A 585 18.05 -14.11 -38.95
C LYS A 585 19.12 -14.47 -37.94
N SER A 586 18.77 -14.39 -36.66
CA SER A 586 19.66 -14.81 -35.59
C SER A 586 18.90 -15.60 -34.53
N LEU A 587 19.55 -16.61 -34.00
CA LEU A 587 19.12 -17.30 -32.78
C LEU A 587 20.09 -16.91 -31.66
N GLU A 588 19.59 -16.19 -30.66
CA GLU A 588 20.37 -15.72 -29.53
C GLU A 588 20.10 -16.59 -28.31
N ALA A 589 21.14 -17.08 -27.66
CA ALA A 589 21.08 -17.62 -26.32
C ALA A 589 21.25 -16.46 -25.32
N VAL A 590 20.41 -16.43 -24.32
CA VAL A 590 20.38 -15.38 -23.30
C VAL A 590 20.58 -16.02 -21.95
N ALA A 591 21.49 -15.44 -21.14
CA ALA A 591 21.68 -15.80 -19.74
C ALA A 591 21.66 -14.53 -18.87
N GLY A 592 21.14 -14.61 -17.65
CA GLY A 592 21.09 -13.46 -16.76
C GLY A 592 20.99 -13.84 -15.30
N LEU A 593 21.33 -12.87 -14.45
CA LEU A 593 21.23 -12.93 -13.02
C LEU A 593 20.58 -11.65 -12.53
N ASP A 594 19.52 -11.76 -11.73
CA ASP A 594 18.89 -10.63 -11.06
C ASP A 594 18.91 -10.88 -9.55
N TRP A 595 19.41 -9.91 -8.82
CA TRP A 595 19.41 -9.91 -7.36
C TRP A 595 18.85 -8.58 -6.86
N ASP A 596 17.66 -8.59 -6.23
CA ASP A 596 16.95 -7.40 -5.77
C ASP A 596 16.57 -7.53 -4.30
N THR A 597 17.23 -6.73 -3.46
CA THR A 597 16.99 -6.61 -2.01
C THR A 597 16.41 -5.26 -1.61
N ARG A 598 15.97 -4.46 -2.57
CA ARG A 598 15.40 -3.13 -2.29
C ARG A 598 14.12 -3.27 -1.45
N ASN A 599 13.93 -2.32 -0.55
CA ASN A 599 12.72 -2.28 0.29
C ASN A 599 11.46 -1.86 -0.46
N ARG A 600 11.60 -1.23 -1.64
CA ARG A 600 10.50 -0.79 -2.52
C ARG A 600 10.96 -0.81 -3.98
N THR A 601 10.04 -1.04 -4.89
CA THR A 601 10.33 -0.95 -6.33
C THR A 601 10.58 0.50 -6.77
N LEU A 602 9.71 1.42 -6.32
CA LEU A 602 9.82 2.85 -6.56
C LEU A 602 10.25 3.58 -5.29
N PHE A 603 11.08 4.62 -5.45
CA PHE A 603 11.55 5.46 -4.36
C PHE A 603 12.16 4.67 -3.19
N ALA A 604 12.90 3.59 -3.50
CA ALA A 604 13.66 2.86 -2.49
C ALA A 604 14.65 3.79 -1.76
N ASP A 605 14.89 3.50 -0.48
CA ASP A 605 15.84 4.22 0.36
C ASP A 605 16.92 3.31 0.95
N ARG A 606 16.79 1.99 0.77
CA ARG A 606 17.75 0.98 1.23
C ARG A 606 17.68 -0.30 0.40
N GLY A 607 18.78 -1.05 0.44
CA GLY A 607 18.92 -2.29 -0.32
C GLY A 607 19.67 -2.06 -1.62
N MET A 608 19.76 -3.10 -2.44
CA MET A 608 20.46 -3.07 -3.73
C MET A 608 19.73 -3.89 -4.78
N ARG A 609 20.01 -3.59 -6.03
CA ARG A 609 19.67 -4.45 -7.17
C ARG A 609 20.90 -4.63 -8.03
N GLN A 610 21.18 -5.85 -8.43
CA GLN A 610 22.17 -6.19 -9.43
C GLN A 610 21.49 -6.94 -10.56
N SER A 611 21.80 -6.58 -11.78
CA SER A 611 21.32 -7.28 -12.97
C SER A 611 22.47 -7.48 -13.93
N LEU A 612 22.73 -8.72 -14.27
CA LEU A 612 23.68 -9.12 -15.32
C LEU A 612 22.89 -9.83 -16.41
N SER A 613 23.12 -9.45 -17.65
CA SER A 613 22.51 -10.09 -18.81
C SER A 613 23.54 -10.24 -19.91
N VAL A 614 23.67 -11.44 -20.45
CA VAL A 614 24.53 -11.74 -21.58
C VAL A 614 23.70 -12.39 -22.64
N SER A 615 23.82 -11.92 -23.88
CA SER A 615 23.26 -12.58 -25.06
C SER A 615 24.35 -12.87 -26.07
N ILE A 616 24.28 -14.04 -26.67
CA ILE A 616 25.21 -14.49 -27.71
C ILE A 616 24.44 -15.15 -28.85
N THR A 617 24.75 -14.78 -30.06
CA THR A 617 24.19 -15.44 -31.25
C THR A 617 24.81 -16.83 -31.44
N THR A 618 23.97 -17.80 -31.71
CA THR A 618 24.41 -19.19 -31.90
C THR A 618 25.00 -19.43 -33.30
N PRO A 619 25.78 -20.52 -33.49
CA PRO A 619 26.16 -20.99 -34.83
C PRO A 619 24.93 -21.20 -35.73
N GLY A 620 25.01 -20.79 -36.99
CA GLY A 620 23.87 -20.80 -37.92
C GLY A 620 23.11 -19.49 -38.02
N SER A 621 23.37 -18.49 -37.15
CA SER A 621 22.91 -17.13 -37.34
C SER A 621 23.64 -16.44 -38.51
N ASP A 622 22.90 -15.63 -39.29
CA ASP A 622 23.49 -14.85 -40.42
C ASP A 622 24.46 -13.77 -39.90
N VAL A 623 24.19 -13.21 -38.74
CA VAL A 623 25.02 -12.21 -38.08
C VAL A 623 25.41 -12.71 -36.68
N LYS A 624 26.70 -12.66 -36.36
CA LYS A 624 27.25 -13.22 -35.12
C LYS A 624 27.86 -12.14 -34.23
N TYR A 625 27.36 -12.04 -33.02
CA TYR A 625 27.85 -11.08 -32.00
C TYR A 625 27.44 -11.55 -30.61
N TRP A 626 27.98 -10.92 -29.60
CA TRP A 626 27.52 -11.02 -28.24
C TRP A 626 27.39 -9.65 -27.58
N THR A 627 26.52 -9.54 -26.59
CA THR A 627 26.37 -8.35 -25.76
C THR A 627 26.25 -8.73 -24.30
N GLY A 628 26.83 -7.91 -23.42
CA GLY A 628 26.74 -8.06 -21.99
C GLY A 628 26.32 -6.71 -21.37
N ASN A 629 25.37 -6.76 -20.48
CA ASN A 629 24.84 -5.60 -19.76
C ASN A 629 24.95 -5.91 -18.28
N TYR A 630 25.60 -5.06 -17.52
CA TYR A 630 25.65 -5.12 -16.06
C TYR A 630 25.15 -3.81 -15.48
N GLN A 631 24.23 -3.89 -14.53
CA GLN A 631 23.69 -2.77 -13.79
C GLN A 631 23.75 -3.05 -12.30
N PHE A 632 24.27 -2.10 -11.55
CA PHE A 632 24.34 -2.11 -10.10
C PHE A 632 23.64 -0.86 -9.55
N LEU A 633 22.63 -1.06 -8.73
CA LEU A 633 21.90 0.00 -8.04
C LEU A 633 21.96 -0.27 -6.54
N LYS A 634 22.43 0.67 -5.76
CA LYS A 634 22.52 0.56 -4.29
C LYS A 634 21.99 1.81 -3.62
N TYR A 635 21.16 1.61 -2.60
CA TYR A 635 20.71 2.65 -1.70
C TYR A 635 21.32 2.44 -0.32
N VAL A 636 21.96 3.48 0.20
CA VAL A 636 22.59 3.50 1.52
C VAL A 636 21.86 4.53 2.37
N PRO A 637 21.07 4.11 3.36
CA PRO A 637 20.41 5.04 4.25
C PRO A 637 21.47 5.76 5.09
N LEU A 638 21.34 7.06 5.21
CA LEU A 638 22.12 7.93 6.07
C LEU A 638 21.32 8.30 7.32
N TRP A 639 21.65 9.42 7.92
CA TRP A 639 20.97 9.93 9.10
C TRP A 639 19.52 10.36 8.77
N ARG A 640 18.55 9.95 9.61
CA ARG A 640 17.10 10.15 9.40
C ARG A 640 16.61 9.51 8.09
N THR A 641 16.06 10.34 7.19
CA THR A 641 15.49 9.92 5.89
C THR A 641 16.36 10.34 4.69
N TRP A 642 17.61 10.74 4.92
CA TRP A 642 18.60 10.95 3.86
C TRP A 642 19.09 9.60 3.34
N ALA A 643 19.33 9.48 2.05
CA ALA A 643 19.94 8.29 1.46
C ALA A 643 20.91 8.68 0.34
N LEU A 644 21.94 7.85 0.16
CA LEU A 644 22.77 7.88 -1.05
C LEU A 644 22.28 6.80 -2.01
N SER A 645 22.29 7.11 -3.29
CA SER A 645 22.01 6.18 -4.37
C SER A 645 23.19 6.13 -5.32
N PHE A 646 23.58 4.92 -5.71
CA PHE A 646 24.63 4.65 -6.69
C PHE A 646 24.02 3.78 -7.78
N LEU A 647 24.00 4.27 -9.01
CA LEU A 647 23.52 3.52 -10.17
C LEU A 647 24.66 3.44 -11.19
N ASP A 648 25.32 2.29 -11.23
CA ASP A 648 26.43 2.03 -12.12
C ASP A 648 25.99 1.10 -13.26
N GLY A 649 26.41 1.38 -14.46
CA GLY A 649 26.12 0.59 -15.65
C GLY A 649 27.34 0.37 -16.53
N VAL A 650 27.51 -0.85 -16.97
CA VAL A 650 28.53 -1.23 -17.96
C VAL A 650 27.86 -2.10 -19.03
N ASP A 651 27.90 -1.63 -20.25
CA ASP A 651 27.39 -2.35 -21.41
C ASP A 651 28.51 -2.53 -22.42
N TYR A 652 28.68 -3.75 -22.89
CA TYR A 652 29.70 -4.07 -23.89
C TYR A 652 29.16 -5.06 -24.91
N GLY A 653 29.55 -4.87 -26.18
CA GLY A 653 29.23 -5.79 -27.25
C GLY A 653 30.39 -5.94 -28.24
N ALA A 654 30.55 -7.15 -28.78
CA ALA A 654 31.59 -7.41 -29.79
C ALA A 654 31.04 -8.35 -30.88
N PRO A 655 31.51 -8.15 -32.13
CA PRO A 655 31.22 -9.04 -33.22
C PRO A 655 31.95 -10.38 -33.06
N LEU A 656 31.42 -11.42 -33.67
CA LEU A 656 32.02 -12.76 -33.73
C LEU A 656 32.11 -13.23 -35.17
N GLY A 657 33.11 -14.05 -35.46
CA GLY A 657 33.29 -14.65 -36.76
C GLY A 657 33.52 -13.63 -37.87
N SER A 658 32.72 -13.66 -38.93
CA SER A 658 32.79 -12.77 -40.09
C SER A 658 32.10 -11.44 -39.91
N THR A 659 31.32 -11.25 -38.84
CA THR A 659 30.58 -10.01 -38.57
C THR A 659 31.56 -8.86 -38.26
N THR A 660 31.35 -7.71 -38.86
CA THR A 660 32.34 -6.62 -38.83
C THR A 660 32.25 -5.74 -37.59
N ALA A 661 30.99 -5.59 -37.07
CA ALA A 661 30.68 -4.87 -35.81
C ALA A 661 29.31 -5.37 -35.30
N ILE A 662 28.95 -5.04 -34.06
CA ILE A 662 27.57 -5.29 -33.61
C ILE A 662 26.58 -4.48 -34.46
N PRO A 663 25.33 -4.97 -34.67
CA PRO A 663 24.37 -4.25 -35.51
C PRO A 663 24.16 -2.79 -35.05
N PRO A 664 23.97 -1.82 -35.97
CA PRO A 664 23.79 -0.42 -35.59
C PRO A 664 22.70 -0.16 -34.53
N TYR A 665 21.60 -0.89 -34.57
CA TYR A 665 20.51 -0.78 -33.58
C TYR A 665 20.81 -1.44 -32.21
N ARG A 666 21.93 -2.17 -32.11
CA ARG A 666 22.45 -2.76 -30.86
C ARG A 666 23.58 -1.92 -30.25
N GLN A 667 23.99 -0.81 -30.90
CA GLN A 667 24.95 0.13 -30.32
C GLN A 667 24.36 0.80 -29.07
N PHE A 668 25.21 1.11 -28.11
CA PHE A 668 24.82 1.78 -26.88
C PHE A 668 24.94 3.29 -27.03
N TYR A 669 24.00 4.02 -26.45
CA TYR A 669 23.96 5.48 -26.48
C TYR A 669 24.09 6.04 -25.06
N GLY A 670 24.57 7.29 -24.93
CA GLY A 670 24.76 7.98 -23.64
C GLY A 670 24.42 9.47 -23.75
N GLY A 671 24.27 10.12 -22.61
CA GLY A 671 23.72 11.46 -22.43
C GLY A 671 22.24 11.39 -22.03
N GLY A 672 21.77 12.39 -21.34
CA GLY A 672 20.39 12.48 -20.91
C GLY A 672 20.08 11.91 -19.52
N PRO A 673 18.79 11.87 -19.15
CA PRO A 673 18.33 11.54 -17.79
C PRO A 673 18.76 10.14 -17.31
N ASP A 674 18.94 9.19 -18.22
CA ASP A 674 19.23 7.79 -17.90
C ASP A 674 20.73 7.42 -17.94
N SER A 675 21.62 8.42 -18.12
CA SER A 675 23.07 8.18 -18.15
C SER A 675 23.88 9.32 -17.56
N VAL A 676 24.17 10.40 -18.29
CA VAL A 676 24.93 11.57 -17.81
C VAL A 676 24.10 12.82 -18.07
N ARG A 677 23.43 13.31 -17.01
CA ARG A 677 22.60 14.52 -17.08
C ARG A 677 23.43 15.76 -17.37
N GLY A 678 22.85 16.78 -17.99
CA GLY A 678 23.56 17.98 -18.45
C GLY A 678 24.19 17.85 -19.84
N PHE A 679 24.30 16.61 -20.35
CA PHE A 679 24.62 16.33 -21.76
C PHE A 679 23.34 15.91 -22.48
N ARG A 680 23.19 16.33 -23.71
CA ARG A 680 21.98 16.07 -24.51
C ARG A 680 21.73 14.58 -24.66
N GLU A 681 20.42 14.20 -24.66
CA GLU A 681 20.01 12.79 -24.68
C GLU A 681 20.56 12.06 -25.90
N SER A 682 21.19 10.88 -25.67
CA SER A 682 21.76 9.99 -26.69
C SER A 682 22.88 10.62 -27.56
N ARG A 683 23.49 11.73 -27.13
CA ARG A 683 24.45 12.50 -27.93
C ARG A 683 25.92 12.35 -27.53
N LEU A 684 26.22 11.54 -26.52
CA LEU A 684 27.60 11.23 -26.12
C LEU A 684 28.20 10.10 -26.96
N GLY A 685 29.50 10.14 -27.17
CA GLY A 685 30.28 9.11 -27.82
C GLY A 685 30.54 9.34 -29.30
N PRO A 686 30.70 8.24 -30.09
CA PRO A 686 31.07 8.27 -31.49
C PRO A 686 30.01 9.03 -32.32
N LYS A 687 30.55 9.93 -33.18
CA LYS A 687 29.73 10.71 -34.12
C LYS A 687 30.00 10.28 -35.56
N ASP A 688 28.97 10.31 -36.37
CA ASP A 688 29.06 10.06 -37.80
C ASP A 688 29.62 11.28 -38.57
N GLN A 689 29.71 11.18 -39.89
CA GLN A 689 30.20 12.26 -40.75
C GLN A 689 29.33 13.54 -40.76
N PHE A 690 28.16 13.51 -40.17
CA PHE A 690 27.23 14.64 -40.02
C PHE A 690 27.21 15.21 -38.60
N GLY A 691 28.00 14.61 -37.69
CA GLY A 691 27.99 14.97 -36.27
C GLY A 691 26.82 14.35 -35.49
N ASN A 692 26.04 13.44 -36.11
CA ASN A 692 25.00 12.70 -35.40
C ASN A 692 25.60 11.56 -34.58
N PRO A 693 25.04 11.20 -33.43
CA PRO A 693 25.53 10.11 -32.64
C PRO A 693 25.32 8.78 -33.37
N TYR A 694 26.38 8.00 -33.49
CA TYR A 694 26.31 6.62 -34.03
C TYR A 694 26.09 5.59 -32.93
N GLY A 695 26.39 5.95 -31.70
CA GLY A 695 26.50 5.02 -30.57
C GLY A 695 27.86 4.32 -30.52
N GLY A 696 28.05 3.48 -29.54
CA GLY A 696 29.27 2.72 -29.36
C GLY A 696 29.05 1.32 -28.85
N ASN A 697 30.11 0.51 -28.85
CA ASN A 697 30.01 -0.86 -28.36
C ASN A 697 30.42 -1.02 -26.88
N LEU A 698 30.84 0.06 -26.25
CA LEU A 698 31.10 0.12 -24.80
C LEU A 698 30.47 1.38 -24.21
N ARG A 699 29.59 1.20 -23.22
CA ARG A 699 29.06 2.29 -22.42
C ARG A 699 29.41 2.06 -20.95
N ILE A 700 29.88 3.11 -20.29
CA ILE A 700 30.15 3.12 -18.85
C ILE A 700 29.43 4.33 -18.26
N THR A 701 28.60 4.12 -17.27
CA THR A 701 27.84 5.18 -16.59
C THR A 701 27.82 4.98 -15.09
N SER A 702 27.86 6.06 -14.33
CA SER A 702 27.68 6.08 -12.88
C SER A 702 26.88 7.32 -12.51
N GLN A 703 25.70 7.12 -11.96
CA GLN A 703 24.83 8.18 -11.45
C GLN A 703 24.82 8.09 -9.93
N ASN A 704 25.29 9.13 -9.27
CA ASN A 704 25.39 9.18 -7.82
C ASN A 704 24.47 10.26 -7.30
N GLU A 705 23.55 9.92 -6.40
CA GLU A 705 22.54 10.86 -5.91
C GLU A 705 22.53 10.93 -4.38
N LEU A 706 22.50 12.15 -3.86
CA LEU A 706 22.13 12.42 -2.48
C LEU A 706 20.64 12.74 -2.43
N ILE A 707 19.86 11.81 -1.88
CA ILE A 707 18.41 11.90 -1.79
C ILE A 707 18.03 12.68 -0.54
N PHE A 708 17.23 13.73 -0.73
CA PHE A 708 16.76 14.57 0.36
C PHE A 708 15.53 13.97 1.07
N PRO A 709 15.37 14.23 2.38
CA PRO A 709 14.20 13.80 3.12
C PRO A 709 12.96 14.49 2.58
N MET A 710 11.95 13.66 2.26
CA MET A 710 10.64 14.15 1.84
C MET A 710 9.63 14.03 2.97
N PRO A 711 8.68 14.96 3.09
CA PRO A 711 7.55 14.82 4.00
C PRO A 711 6.80 13.51 3.74
N ALA A 712 6.30 12.84 4.80
CA ALA A 712 5.69 11.51 4.72
C ALA A 712 4.61 11.39 3.63
N LYS A 713 3.80 12.45 3.45
CA LYS A 713 2.74 12.51 2.42
C LYS A 713 3.28 12.39 0.99
N TRP A 714 4.49 12.90 0.71
CA TRP A 714 5.09 12.90 -0.63
C TRP A 714 6.19 11.87 -0.81
N ALA A 715 6.66 11.25 0.28
CA ALA A 715 7.76 10.27 0.24
C ALA A 715 7.47 9.04 -0.65
N GLN A 716 6.20 8.78 -0.96
CA GLN A 716 5.78 7.69 -1.86
C GLN A 716 5.54 8.15 -3.30
N THR A 717 5.42 9.45 -3.54
CA THR A 717 5.05 10.00 -4.85
C THR A 717 6.09 10.98 -5.42
N ALA A 718 7.02 11.46 -4.60
CA ALA A 718 8.03 12.41 -5.06
C ALA A 718 9.40 12.15 -4.41
N ARG A 719 10.46 12.50 -5.13
CA ARG A 719 11.85 12.44 -4.70
C ARG A 719 12.60 13.67 -5.22
N VAL A 720 13.42 14.25 -4.37
CA VAL A 720 14.35 15.32 -4.74
C VAL A 720 15.77 14.86 -4.40
N SER A 721 16.71 15.07 -5.29
CA SER A 721 18.11 14.68 -5.11
C SER A 721 19.08 15.71 -5.69
N ALA A 722 20.27 15.79 -5.11
CA ALA A 722 21.43 16.34 -5.77
C ALA A 722 22.23 15.20 -6.39
N PHE A 723 22.76 15.39 -7.58
CA PHE A 723 23.45 14.33 -8.30
C PHE A 723 24.86 14.73 -8.77
N PHE A 724 25.66 13.69 -8.96
CA PHE A 724 26.94 13.75 -9.65
C PHE A 724 27.07 12.54 -10.58
N ASP A 725 27.07 12.79 -11.87
CA ASP A 725 27.10 11.76 -12.91
C ASP A 725 28.47 11.69 -13.58
N ILE A 726 28.88 10.47 -13.91
CA ILE A 726 30.08 10.17 -14.68
C ILE A 726 29.75 9.14 -15.74
N GLY A 727 30.16 9.34 -16.97
CA GLY A 727 29.94 8.32 -18.00
C GLY A 727 30.37 8.77 -19.38
N ASN A 728 30.48 7.80 -20.27
CA ASN A 728 30.65 8.05 -21.71
C ASN A 728 30.38 6.78 -22.51
N VAL A 729 30.36 6.94 -23.82
CA VAL A 729 30.22 5.87 -24.81
C VAL A 729 31.48 5.82 -25.66
N PHE A 730 31.99 4.61 -25.87
CA PHE A 730 33.25 4.36 -26.58
C PHE A 730 33.03 3.32 -27.71
N GLN A 731 33.95 3.32 -28.66
CA GLN A 731 34.04 2.33 -29.71
C GLN A 731 35.38 1.62 -29.65
N SER A 732 35.43 0.43 -29.10
CA SER A 732 36.63 -0.33 -28.83
C SER A 732 36.63 -1.66 -29.59
N GLY A 733 37.80 -2.07 -30.08
CA GLY A 733 37.96 -3.41 -30.68
C GLY A 733 37.26 -3.64 -32.00
N THR A 734 36.86 -2.61 -32.75
CA THR A 734 36.23 -2.71 -34.07
C THR A 734 37.05 -2.06 -35.16
N LYS A 735 36.76 -2.42 -36.42
CA LYS A 735 37.41 -1.83 -37.60
C LYS A 735 36.66 -0.55 -38.08
N LEU A 736 35.66 -0.08 -37.36
CA LEU A 736 34.95 1.13 -37.70
C LEU A 736 35.86 2.34 -37.56
N ARG A 737 35.81 3.24 -38.55
CA ARG A 737 36.54 4.52 -38.53
C ARG A 737 35.54 5.65 -38.44
N PHE A 738 35.94 6.69 -37.68
CA PHE A 738 35.16 7.92 -37.51
C PHE A 738 36.02 9.10 -37.93
N PHE A 739 35.36 10.12 -38.46
CA PHE A 739 36.04 11.31 -39.01
C PHE A 739 35.43 12.58 -38.45
N GLY A 740 36.23 13.66 -38.42
CA GLY A 740 35.76 14.99 -38.04
C GLY A 740 34.82 15.62 -39.07
N PRO A 741 34.43 16.90 -38.86
CA PRO A 741 33.58 17.67 -39.79
C PRO A 741 34.17 17.77 -41.19
N ASP A 742 35.50 17.78 -41.33
CA ASP A 742 36.25 17.77 -42.60
C ASP A 742 36.19 16.44 -43.34
N GLN A 743 35.61 15.41 -42.73
CA GLN A 743 35.51 14.02 -43.23
C GLN A 743 36.87 13.37 -43.54
N VAL A 744 37.99 13.95 -43.10
CA VAL A 744 39.37 13.51 -43.35
C VAL A 744 40.08 13.19 -42.04
N THR A 745 39.94 14.06 -41.05
CA THR A 745 40.66 13.93 -39.77
C THR A 745 40.06 12.77 -38.94
N PRO A 746 40.85 11.70 -38.63
CA PRO A 746 40.38 10.58 -37.84
C PRO A 746 40.02 11.01 -36.42
N GLN A 747 38.88 10.53 -35.93
CA GLN A 747 38.44 10.68 -34.55
C GLN A 747 38.64 9.35 -33.80
N ASP A 748 39.33 9.41 -32.66
CA ASP A 748 39.52 8.25 -31.77
C ASP A 748 38.45 8.22 -30.66
N TYR A 749 37.70 7.16 -30.62
CA TYR A 749 36.68 6.89 -29.61
C TYR A 749 36.96 5.65 -28.77
N ARG A 750 38.23 5.19 -28.76
CA ARG A 750 38.64 4.09 -27.88
C ARG A 750 38.51 4.49 -26.41
N PHE A 751 38.34 3.51 -25.55
CA PHE A 751 38.22 3.76 -24.13
C PHE A 751 39.44 4.51 -23.58
N ASN A 752 39.11 5.64 -22.93
CA ASN A 752 40.09 6.45 -22.21
C ASN A 752 39.39 7.07 -20.99
N VAL A 753 39.91 6.84 -19.80
CA VAL A 753 39.32 7.34 -18.56
C VAL A 753 39.23 8.86 -18.49
N HIS A 754 40.14 9.58 -19.18
CA HIS A 754 40.11 11.05 -19.24
C HIS A 754 38.97 11.58 -20.10
N ASP A 755 38.42 10.77 -20.96
CA ASP A 755 37.26 11.13 -21.80
C ASP A 755 35.92 10.88 -21.11
N MET A 756 35.92 10.36 -19.87
CA MET A 756 34.70 10.24 -19.06
C MET A 756 34.12 11.62 -18.80
N LYS A 757 32.87 11.81 -19.22
CA LYS A 757 32.11 13.04 -19.01
C LYS A 757 31.60 13.09 -17.58
N ARG A 758 31.54 14.30 -17.03
CA ARG A 758 31.13 14.55 -15.64
C ARG A 758 30.14 15.69 -15.59
N SER A 759 29.14 15.55 -14.75
CA SER A 759 28.14 16.61 -14.50
C SER A 759 27.66 16.54 -13.08
N PHE A 760 27.13 17.66 -12.58
CA PHE A 760 26.44 17.72 -11.30
C PHE A 760 25.17 18.56 -11.43
N GLY A 761 24.26 18.39 -10.47
CA GLY A 761 23.02 19.15 -10.51
C GLY A 761 21.97 18.68 -9.51
N VAL A 762 20.72 19.05 -9.79
CA VAL A 762 19.56 18.67 -8.98
C VAL A 762 18.53 17.94 -9.84
N ALA A 763 17.83 16.98 -9.24
CA ALA A 763 16.79 16.23 -9.91
C ALA A 763 15.53 16.16 -9.05
N VAL A 764 14.38 16.18 -9.71
CA VAL A 764 13.06 15.99 -9.11
C VAL A 764 12.35 14.87 -9.87
N GLN A 765 11.85 13.89 -9.15
CA GLN A 765 11.03 12.82 -9.67
C GLN A 765 9.65 12.91 -9.02
N TRP A 766 8.61 12.85 -9.81
CA TRP A 766 7.23 12.92 -9.34
C TRP A 766 6.34 11.89 -10.05
N LEU A 767 5.78 10.98 -9.25
CA LEU A 767 4.82 9.99 -9.73
C LEU A 767 3.43 10.62 -9.78
N ALA A 768 3.00 10.96 -10.97
CA ALA A 768 1.65 11.47 -11.27
C ALA A 768 0.77 10.36 -11.86
N PRO A 769 -0.55 10.55 -11.96
CA PRO A 769 -1.45 9.56 -12.58
C PRO A 769 -1.09 9.17 -14.02
N LEU A 770 -0.44 10.06 -14.75
CA LEU A 770 0.01 9.85 -16.13
C LEU A 770 1.36 9.15 -16.26
N GLY A 771 2.07 8.90 -15.14
CA GLY A 771 3.39 8.29 -15.14
C GLY A 771 4.41 9.03 -14.26
N LEU A 772 5.66 8.59 -14.33
CA LEU A 772 6.78 9.20 -13.61
C LEU A 772 7.34 10.38 -14.40
N PHE A 773 7.19 11.57 -13.85
CA PHE A 773 7.81 12.81 -14.35
C PHE A 773 9.21 12.93 -13.75
N ARG A 774 10.21 13.15 -14.60
CA ARG A 774 11.60 13.37 -14.20
C ARG A 774 12.08 14.70 -14.75
N PHE A 775 12.53 15.58 -13.86
CA PHE A 775 13.12 16.86 -14.17
C PHE A 775 14.54 16.88 -13.62
N SER A 776 15.49 17.34 -14.41
CA SER A 776 16.85 17.53 -13.94
C SER A 776 17.44 18.83 -14.48
N PHE A 777 18.21 19.50 -13.63
CA PHE A 777 19.03 20.62 -14.01
C PHE A 777 20.49 20.25 -13.77
N GLY A 778 21.25 20.05 -14.84
CA GLY A 778 22.61 19.56 -14.82
C GLY A 778 23.59 20.53 -15.43
N VAL A 779 24.74 20.66 -14.80
CA VAL A 779 25.87 21.46 -15.27
C VAL A 779 27.00 20.52 -15.67
N PRO A 780 27.39 20.45 -16.97
CA PRO A 780 28.52 19.66 -17.41
C PRO A 780 29.86 20.31 -16.94
N LEU A 781 30.77 19.48 -16.44
CA LEU A 781 32.05 19.95 -15.90
C LEU A 781 33.21 19.94 -16.92
N ASN A 782 33.13 19.03 -17.90
CA ASN A 782 34.18 18.78 -18.85
C ASN A 782 33.69 18.56 -20.29
N ALA A 783 32.67 19.36 -20.70
CA ALA A 783 32.22 19.34 -22.09
C ALA A 783 33.35 19.83 -23.01
N LYS A 784 33.62 19.06 -24.06
CA LYS A 784 34.59 19.43 -25.09
C LYS A 784 33.93 20.34 -26.15
N HIS A 785 34.53 21.43 -26.45
CA HIS A 785 34.12 22.27 -27.56
C HIS A 785 34.70 21.73 -28.87
N GLY A 786 33.84 21.64 -29.90
CA GLY A 786 34.30 21.38 -31.26
C GLY A 786 34.98 22.62 -31.87
N ASP A 787 35.87 22.41 -32.81
CA ASP A 787 36.47 23.51 -33.59
C ASP A 787 35.66 23.82 -34.87
N GLY A 788 34.64 23.04 -35.17
CA GLY A 788 33.81 23.16 -36.38
C GLY A 788 34.50 22.73 -37.66
N LEU A 789 35.79 22.39 -37.61
CA LEU A 789 36.62 22.03 -38.78
C LEU A 789 37.10 20.56 -38.68
N THR A 790 37.78 20.20 -37.61
CA THR A 790 38.44 18.89 -37.47
C THR A 790 37.88 18.05 -36.34
N LYS A 791 37.19 18.66 -35.40
CA LYS A 791 36.70 17.99 -34.17
C LYS A 791 35.21 18.29 -33.90
N TRP A 792 34.48 17.25 -33.60
CA TRP A 792 33.11 17.38 -33.09
C TRP A 792 33.13 17.78 -31.61
N GLY A 793 32.24 18.73 -31.24
CA GLY A 793 32.00 19.10 -29.84
C GLY A 793 30.95 18.23 -29.16
N ASP A 794 30.91 18.31 -27.80
CA ASP A 794 29.83 17.73 -27.03
C ASP A 794 28.61 18.65 -27.09
N GLU A 795 27.41 18.02 -27.13
CA GLU A 795 26.15 18.72 -27.05
C GLU A 795 25.65 18.72 -25.61
N THR A 796 25.42 19.89 -25.05
CA THR A 796 24.98 20.07 -23.65
C THR A 796 23.54 20.55 -23.60
N GLU A 797 22.83 20.12 -22.52
CA GLU A 797 21.45 20.50 -22.26
C GLU A 797 21.27 20.61 -20.73
N GLY A 798 21.22 21.86 -20.24
CA GLY A 798 21.16 22.12 -18.79
C GLY A 798 19.87 21.66 -18.13
N PHE A 799 18.73 21.83 -18.78
CA PHE A 799 17.44 21.37 -18.28
C PHE A 799 16.94 20.18 -19.11
N GLN A 800 16.62 19.08 -18.42
CA GLN A 800 16.13 17.86 -19.06
C GLN A 800 14.83 17.43 -18.41
N PHE A 801 13.91 17.00 -19.26
CA PHE A 801 12.59 16.56 -18.89
C PHE A 801 12.26 15.24 -19.58
N SER A 802 11.73 14.29 -18.83
CA SER A 802 11.18 13.06 -19.39
C SER A 802 9.91 12.66 -18.65
N VAL A 803 8.99 12.04 -19.37
CA VAL A 803 7.76 11.43 -18.86
C VAL A 803 7.73 10.00 -19.34
N GLY A 804 7.46 9.07 -18.46
CA GLY A 804 7.35 7.67 -18.84
C GLY A 804 6.84 6.82 -17.70
N ASN A 805 6.63 5.52 -17.98
CA ASN A 805 6.34 4.57 -16.94
C ASN A 805 7.55 4.45 -16.01
N ALA A 806 7.28 4.38 -14.72
CA ALA A 806 8.30 4.04 -13.74
C ALA A 806 8.63 2.54 -13.88
N PHE A 807 9.80 2.20 -14.37
CA PHE A 807 10.28 0.82 -14.52
C PHE A 807 11.04 0.33 -13.29
#